data_7bd9d2423bab0cd1b66afdb375e1a334
#
_entry.id   7bd9d2423bab0cd1b66afdb375e1a334
#
_cell.length_a   1.000
_cell.length_b   1.000
_cell.length_c   1.000
_cell.angle_alpha   90.00
_cell.angle_beta   90.00
_cell.angle_gamma   90.00
#
_symmetry.space_group_name_H-M   'P 1'
#
loop_
_entity.id
_entity.type
_entity.pdbx_description
1 polymer ?
#
loop_
_entity_poly.entity_id
_entity_poly.type
_entity_poly.pdbx_seq_one_letter_code
_entity_poly.pdbx_strand_id
1 'polypeptide(L)'
;MKNDNNNQQQKYKKLSLSVAIAAIGTVNVAYALQEMTDTELSTIEAQDGLYVNAEYDSATIGRVYWQDKAGQSDNTETTLGMYFDGVSLTKTGATHSTSASHTGNLHTTINLDIGSSGASTGVALQSSAYFGTLKADSLKICDSTGATCGDSYGSFAVQSQEDIVFNLTTQNGLFNKNALMNVDLGLKNLNFYLTQQAAGAINNQFIVRNFNFNFTGKGYIYVGDSTETNPSYQNALVLETRDAANYIDLNKVEDVDYAGKFNAGLNIDMVYKGNTGTTLSTKDPMNPVKGVLRLGASGRATNASLVVKGVDASTILGAAYDVGGVTAGTGVGGSLAGSQGLYMRVRADFTKHDDSLGGEESTLELAHGGTNAYGVEFSNLTPLLIRTSTDLADPAKPLNTARAYFDTGDVYFNLINSKKVQLPVNDTLNNSRLTIGSTTGNITTNADYLHLVHDGTTSNPNALAVAVRGFNFNAIARTTKFISSSDVTGVDIPTNPAQNWGLGLPFYNLNANMITYGTTVSGSERLGFALGLSTEGRNTTGDKTTSIILIDGADNPLDSNNATNYYIGLRNIDMLITAYGTLGLENNKINLNMPKLTIAAAMELAGGYLPGSRYRSIFTGCSAANEIACYAPVDSFTKKDDVFLGVKLKLDGSMNLDIVPGVDTLAGNALSFVGNYDLKGAGGDYTASTIQLVDPIDGSIIGFDNITGNIGFNNKIKINKDTIAFSYGFTFNPDKAPDKVFRVRDINLYPATGNGQRLGEMVMTGGRLDTNMTFKPRN
;
A
#
# COMPACT_ATOMS: atom_id res chain seq x y z
N MET A 1 -48.37 -12.48 1.77
CA MET A 1 -47.70 -11.35 2.42
C MET A 1 -46.97 -11.82 3.68
N LYS A 2 -45.93 -12.61 3.54
CA LYS A 2 -45.09 -13.05 4.69
C LYS A 2 -43.61 -13.29 4.33
N ASN A 3 -43.17 -12.93 3.12
CA ASN A 3 -41.79 -13.21 2.68
C ASN A 3 -40.91 -11.95 2.44
N ASP A 4 -41.42 -10.73 2.63
CA ASP A 4 -40.62 -9.52 2.34
C ASP A 4 -39.83 -8.97 3.52
N ASN A 5 -40.14 -9.39 4.77
CA ASN A 5 -39.45 -8.87 5.96
C ASN A 5 -38.07 -9.52 6.21
N ASN A 6 -37.81 -10.71 5.68
CA ASN A 6 -36.50 -11.36 5.88
C ASN A 6 -35.39 -10.80 4.96
N ASN A 7 -35.76 -10.26 3.81
CA ASN A 7 -34.78 -9.66 2.91
C ASN A 7 -34.32 -8.26 3.32
N GLN A 8 -35.14 -7.52 4.06
CA GLN A 8 -34.72 -6.23 4.58
C GLN A 8 -33.79 -6.35 5.79
N GLN A 9 -34.03 -7.30 6.69
CA GLN A 9 -33.12 -7.53 7.81
C GLN A 9 -31.73 -8.04 7.40
N GLN A 10 -31.61 -8.74 6.27
CA GLN A 10 -30.30 -9.14 5.75
C GLN A 10 -29.54 -7.96 5.09
N LYS A 11 -30.24 -6.98 4.53
CA LYS A 11 -29.59 -5.78 3.95
C LYS A 11 -28.93 -4.88 5.01
N TYR A 12 -29.47 -4.83 6.22
CA TYR A 12 -28.89 -4.01 7.30
C TYR A 12 -27.72 -4.66 8.04
N LYS A 13 -27.52 -5.98 7.90
CA LYS A 13 -26.37 -6.68 8.52
C LYS A 13 -25.04 -6.48 7.77
N LYS A 14 -25.05 -5.91 6.56
CA LYS A 14 -23.85 -5.75 5.71
C LYS A 14 -23.15 -4.39 5.83
N LEU A 15 -23.70 -3.44 6.59
CA LEU A 15 -23.10 -2.09 6.76
C LEU A 15 -22.07 -1.99 7.89
N SER A 16 -21.64 -3.11 8.48
CA SER A 16 -21.13 -3.09 9.84
C SER A 16 -19.62 -3.00 10.03
N LEU A 17 -18.76 -3.01 9.02
CA LEU A 17 -17.31 -3.02 9.29
C LEU A 17 -16.70 -1.60 9.33
N SER A 18 -17.11 -0.71 8.46
CA SER A 18 -16.65 0.70 8.52
C SER A 18 -17.32 1.49 9.66
N VAL A 19 -18.55 1.10 10.00
CA VAL A 19 -19.25 1.60 11.19
C VAL A 19 -18.79 0.86 12.44
N ALA A 20 -18.32 -0.38 12.36
CA ALA A 20 -17.83 -1.14 13.51
C ALA A 20 -16.55 -0.57 14.12
N ILE A 21 -15.68 0.08 13.37
CA ILE A 21 -14.51 0.77 13.93
C ILE A 21 -14.96 2.05 14.67
N ALA A 22 -15.97 2.74 14.17
CA ALA A 22 -16.61 3.85 14.90
C ALA A 22 -17.57 3.36 15.99
N ALA A 23 -18.18 2.18 15.84
CA ALA A 23 -19.16 1.61 16.76
C ALA A 23 -18.54 0.72 17.86
N ILE A 24 -17.26 0.38 17.80
CA ILE A 24 -16.57 -0.32 18.93
C ILE A 24 -16.60 0.54 20.21
N GLY A 25 -16.73 1.86 20.08
CA GLY A 25 -17.02 2.73 21.21
C GLY A 25 -18.48 2.69 21.73
N THR A 26 -19.43 2.10 20.99
CA THR A 26 -20.85 2.23 21.31
C THR A 26 -21.57 0.92 21.69
N VAL A 27 -20.91 -0.24 21.63
CA VAL A 27 -21.58 -1.56 21.70
C VAL A 27 -22.07 -1.96 23.11
N ASN A 28 -21.68 -1.24 24.16
CA ASN A 28 -22.08 -1.60 25.53
C ASN A 28 -22.98 -0.58 26.25
N VAL A 29 -23.51 0.40 25.56
CA VAL A 29 -24.46 1.37 26.18
C VAL A 29 -25.86 0.77 26.33
N ALA A 30 -26.15 -0.38 25.73
CA ALA A 30 -27.47 -1.01 25.77
C ALA A 30 -27.92 -1.51 27.17
N TYR A 31 -27.02 -1.59 28.13
CA TYR A 31 -27.38 -2.01 29.50
C TYR A 31 -27.53 -0.85 30.51
N ALA A 32 -27.20 0.39 30.09
CA ALA A 32 -27.30 1.55 30.97
C ALA A 32 -28.42 2.53 30.59
N LEU A 33 -29.10 2.29 29.48
CA LEU A 33 -30.29 3.07 29.15
C LEU A 33 -31.49 2.47 29.90
N GLN A 34 -31.79 3.07 31.02
CA GLN A 34 -33.11 2.90 31.64
C GLN A 34 -34.14 3.38 30.63
N GLU A 35 -35.16 2.55 30.33
CA GLU A 35 -36.28 3.00 29.50
C GLU A 35 -36.86 4.28 30.09
N MET A 36 -36.72 5.37 29.36
CA MET A 36 -37.38 6.61 29.69
C MET A 36 -38.86 6.43 29.43
N THR A 37 -39.68 6.84 30.35
CA THR A 37 -41.14 6.82 30.20
C THR A 37 -41.57 7.87 29.16
N ASP A 38 -42.71 7.64 28.50
CA ASP A 38 -43.28 8.62 27.55
C ASP A 38 -43.45 10.02 28.14
N THR A 39 -43.60 10.12 29.47
CA THR A 39 -43.70 11.37 30.21
C THR A 39 -42.33 12.08 30.31
N GLU A 40 -41.27 11.36 30.49
CA GLU A 40 -39.90 11.92 30.49
C GLU A 40 -39.46 12.33 29.08
N LEU A 41 -39.81 11.54 28.06
CA LEU A 41 -39.60 11.90 26.65
C LEU A 41 -40.39 13.17 26.26
N SER A 42 -41.60 13.36 26.79
CA SER A 42 -42.43 14.54 26.46
C SER A 42 -41.93 15.84 27.08
N THR A 43 -41.03 15.79 28.08
CA THR A 43 -40.40 16.96 28.68
C THR A 43 -39.13 17.40 27.98
N ILE A 44 -38.62 16.60 27.02
CA ILE A 44 -37.49 17.01 26.18
C ILE A 44 -38.06 17.91 25.08
N GLU A 45 -37.92 19.20 25.23
CA GLU A 45 -38.18 20.13 24.14
C GLU A 45 -37.19 19.85 23.03
N ALA A 46 -37.69 19.38 21.89
CA ALA A 46 -36.91 18.89 20.70
C ALA A 46 -36.10 19.98 19.96
N GLN A 47 -35.70 21.04 20.65
CA GLN A 47 -34.93 22.15 20.07
C GLN A 47 -33.42 22.08 20.39
N ASP A 48 -32.99 21.25 21.34
CA ASP A 48 -31.60 21.30 21.88
C ASP A 48 -30.70 20.12 21.48
N GLY A 49 -31.13 19.23 20.55
CA GLY A 49 -30.31 18.10 20.11
C GLY A 49 -30.22 16.97 21.16
N LEU A 50 -29.42 15.95 20.83
CA LEU A 50 -29.12 14.79 21.68
C LEU A 50 -27.67 14.84 22.14
N TYR A 51 -27.43 14.92 23.42
CA TYR A 51 -26.12 14.80 24.03
C TYR A 51 -26.01 13.50 24.81
N VAL A 52 -25.02 12.66 24.45
CA VAL A 52 -24.69 11.43 25.15
C VAL A 52 -23.27 11.52 25.65
N ASN A 53 -23.03 11.30 26.92
CA ASN A 53 -21.72 11.13 27.50
C ASN A 53 -21.71 9.82 28.30
N ALA A 54 -20.83 8.90 27.89
CA ALA A 54 -20.66 7.61 28.54
C ALA A 54 -19.23 7.49 29.05
N GLU A 55 -19.05 7.22 30.32
CA GLU A 55 -17.76 6.92 30.94
C GLU A 55 -17.79 5.51 31.52
N TYR A 56 -16.69 4.76 31.37
CA TYR A 56 -16.58 3.40 31.87
C TYR A 56 -15.13 3.04 32.21
N ASP A 57 -14.96 2.06 33.08
CA ASP A 57 -13.63 1.63 33.53
C ASP A 57 -12.98 0.59 32.62
N SER A 58 -13.76 -0.34 32.14
CA SER A 58 -13.34 -1.39 31.25
C SER A 58 -14.53 -2.06 30.58
N ALA A 59 -14.27 -2.71 29.45
CA ALA A 59 -15.24 -3.57 28.81
C ALA A 59 -14.57 -4.87 28.36
N THR A 60 -15.30 -5.97 28.42
CA THR A 60 -14.81 -7.27 27.96
C THR A 60 -15.85 -7.90 27.04
N ILE A 61 -15.40 -8.35 25.88
CA ILE A 61 -16.22 -9.01 24.88
C ILE A 61 -15.55 -10.34 24.58
N GLY A 62 -16.23 -11.45 24.76
CA GLY A 62 -15.64 -12.78 24.55
C GLY A 62 -15.10 -12.96 23.15
N ARG A 63 -15.85 -12.45 22.15
CA ARG A 63 -15.50 -12.59 20.74
C ARG A 63 -16.14 -11.50 19.90
N VAL A 64 -15.36 -10.94 18.97
CA VAL A 64 -15.83 -10.08 17.86
C VAL A 64 -15.42 -10.74 16.55
N TYR A 65 -16.30 -10.76 15.56
CA TYR A 65 -15.98 -11.40 14.31
C TYR A 65 -16.68 -10.75 13.11
N TRP A 66 -16.03 -10.86 11.97
CA TRP A 66 -16.59 -10.57 10.65
C TRP A 66 -16.78 -11.88 9.91
N GLN A 67 -17.99 -12.16 9.45
CA GLN A 67 -18.31 -13.34 8.66
C GLN A 67 -18.61 -13.00 7.22
N ASP A 68 -18.16 -13.85 6.33
CA ASP A 68 -18.40 -13.74 4.92
C ASP A 68 -18.55 -15.11 4.26
N LYS A 69 -19.21 -15.16 3.11
CA LYS A 69 -19.22 -16.34 2.27
C LYS A 69 -17.87 -16.48 1.58
N ALA A 70 -17.22 -17.61 1.77
CA ALA A 70 -15.92 -17.90 1.19
C ALA A 70 -16.04 -18.76 -0.06
N GLY A 71 -15.24 -18.47 -1.06
CA GLY A 71 -15.03 -19.33 -2.20
C GLY A 71 -14.13 -20.52 -1.85
N GLN A 72 -14.42 -21.67 -2.42
CA GLN A 72 -13.61 -22.88 -2.30
C GLN A 72 -13.05 -23.34 -3.64
N SER A 73 -12.01 -24.15 -3.59
CA SER A 73 -11.38 -24.69 -4.79
C SER A 73 -12.27 -25.63 -5.62
N ASP A 74 -13.34 -26.14 -5.05
CA ASP A 74 -14.33 -27.00 -5.69
C ASP A 74 -15.63 -26.28 -6.09
N ASN A 75 -15.62 -24.95 -6.04
CA ASN A 75 -16.78 -24.09 -6.31
C ASN A 75 -17.94 -24.23 -5.29
N THR A 76 -17.69 -24.81 -4.14
CA THR A 76 -18.67 -24.81 -3.05
C THR A 76 -18.53 -23.56 -2.20
N GLU A 77 -19.67 -22.98 -1.78
CA GLU A 77 -19.67 -21.85 -0.86
C GLU A 77 -19.63 -22.33 0.58
N THR A 78 -18.76 -21.75 1.38
CA THR A 78 -18.80 -21.86 2.84
C THR A 78 -18.85 -20.48 3.47
N THR A 79 -19.34 -20.42 4.70
CA THR A 79 -19.22 -19.20 5.49
C THR A 79 -17.99 -19.32 6.38
N LEU A 80 -17.09 -18.37 6.24
CA LEU A 80 -15.94 -18.22 7.13
C LEU A 80 -16.08 -16.96 7.96
N GLY A 81 -15.35 -16.87 9.06
CA GLY A 81 -15.28 -15.70 9.90
C GLY A 81 -13.85 -15.40 10.30
N MET A 82 -13.54 -14.12 10.33
CA MET A 82 -12.34 -13.60 10.97
C MET A 82 -12.71 -13.24 12.40
N TYR A 83 -12.12 -13.94 13.36
CA TYR A 83 -12.47 -13.89 14.77
C TYR A 83 -11.36 -13.25 15.60
N PHE A 84 -11.76 -12.29 16.41
CA PHE A 84 -10.96 -11.70 17.47
C PHE A 84 -11.49 -12.25 18.80
N ASP A 85 -10.70 -13.09 19.45
CA ASP A 85 -11.06 -13.75 20.71
C ASP A 85 -10.46 -12.99 21.91
N GLY A 86 -11.17 -13.01 23.03
CA GLY A 86 -10.73 -12.38 24.26
C GLY A 86 -10.57 -10.86 24.15
N VAL A 87 -11.53 -10.19 23.50
CA VAL A 87 -11.48 -8.75 23.28
C VAL A 87 -11.71 -8.01 24.60
N SER A 88 -10.81 -7.10 24.93
CA SER A 88 -10.89 -6.27 26.13
C SER A 88 -10.55 -4.81 25.82
N LEU A 89 -11.24 -3.91 26.50
CA LEU A 89 -10.97 -2.48 26.54
C LEU A 89 -10.54 -2.12 27.94
N THR A 90 -9.38 -1.50 28.11
CA THR A 90 -8.83 -1.14 29.41
C THR A 90 -8.19 0.24 29.36
N LYS A 91 -8.15 0.91 30.50
CA LYS A 91 -7.42 2.19 30.65
C LYS A 91 -5.93 1.99 30.38
N THR A 92 -5.30 2.92 29.71
CA THR A 92 -3.84 2.89 29.44
C THR A 92 -2.98 3.41 30.58
N GLY A 93 -3.57 3.77 31.73
CA GLY A 93 -2.88 4.37 32.86
C GLY A 93 -2.96 5.91 32.87
N ALA A 94 -2.56 6.51 33.99
CA ALA A 94 -2.87 7.89 34.39
C ALA A 94 -2.17 9.01 33.56
N THR A 95 -1.47 8.72 32.50
CA THR A 95 -0.63 9.71 31.81
C THR A 95 -1.23 10.30 30.54
N HIS A 96 -2.38 9.84 30.11
CA HIS A 96 -2.99 10.28 28.85
C HIS A 96 -4.40 10.85 29.09
N SER A 97 -4.47 12.02 29.72
CA SER A 97 -5.69 12.81 29.69
C SER A 97 -5.42 14.09 28.91
N THR A 98 -5.90 14.16 27.70
CA THR A 98 -5.85 15.37 26.88
C THR A 98 -7.03 16.29 27.13
N SER A 99 -8.09 15.79 27.73
CA SER A 99 -9.27 16.58 28.10
C SER A 99 -9.29 16.90 29.59
N ALA A 100 -9.37 18.17 29.92
CA ALA A 100 -9.51 18.64 31.30
C ALA A 100 -10.80 18.15 31.98
N SER A 101 -11.73 17.58 31.23
CA SER A 101 -13.01 17.05 31.71
C SER A 101 -13.01 15.53 31.96
N HIS A 102 -12.00 14.81 31.46
CA HIS A 102 -11.96 13.35 31.58
C HIS A 102 -10.67 12.91 32.30
N THR A 103 -10.80 12.31 33.45
CA THR A 103 -9.70 11.90 34.32
C THR A 103 -9.07 10.57 33.92
N GLY A 104 -8.80 10.35 32.61
CA GLY A 104 -8.20 9.14 32.13
C GLY A 104 -9.13 7.92 32.03
N ASN A 105 -10.44 8.11 32.20
CA ASN A 105 -11.46 7.09 32.02
C ASN A 105 -11.72 6.85 30.53
N LEU A 106 -12.11 5.61 30.17
CA LEU A 106 -12.68 5.35 28.87
C LEU A 106 -13.97 6.16 28.73
N HIS A 107 -14.11 6.88 27.62
CA HIS A 107 -15.31 7.70 27.42
C HIS A 107 -15.71 7.77 25.94
N THR A 108 -16.98 8.04 25.72
CA THR A 108 -17.55 8.37 24.43
C THR A 108 -18.55 9.52 24.62
N THR A 109 -18.35 10.56 23.86
CA THR A 109 -19.24 11.72 23.80
C THR A 109 -19.83 11.83 22.41
N ILE A 110 -21.14 11.97 22.33
CA ILE A 110 -21.87 12.19 21.08
C ILE A 110 -22.80 13.40 21.28
N ASN A 111 -22.67 14.38 20.41
CA ASN A 111 -23.57 15.49 20.28
C ASN A 111 -24.21 15.48 18.91
N LEU A 112 -25.52 15.34 18.84
CA LEU A 112 -26.29 15.27 17.62
C LEU A 112 -27.33 16.38 17.59
N ASP A 113 -27.14 17.36 16.72
CA ASP A 113 -28.08 18.45 16.47
C ASP A 113 -28.77 18.27 15.12
N ILE A 114 -30.07 18.52 15.10
CA ILE A 114 -30.86 18.51 13.87
C ILE A 114 -31.55 19.86 13.76
N GLY A 115 -31.25 20.56 12.67
CA GLY A 115 -31.79 21.89 12.44
C GLY A 115 -32.37 22.08 11.05
N SER A 116 -33.21 23.06 10.85
CA SER A 116 -33.71 23.42 9.53
C SER A 116 -33.49 24.90 9.26
N SER A 117 -33.13 25.20 8.00
CA SER A 117 -33.08 26.56 7.46
C SER A 117 -33.88 26.61 6.16
N GLY A 118 -35.06 27.24 6.23
CA GLY A 118 -35.99 27.22 5.10
C GLY A 118 -36.54 25.81 4.82
N ALA A 119 -36.35 25.34 3.57
CA ALA A 119 -36.77 24.00 3.16
C ALA A 119 -35.71 22.90 3.40
N SER A 120 -34.55 23.25 3.92
CA SER A 120 -33.41 22.33 4.10
C SER A 120 -33.28 21.91 5.57
N THR A 121 -33.18 20.61 5.80
CA THR A 121 -32.90 20.04 7.12
C THR A 121 -31.47 19.53 7.13
N GLY A 122 -30.65 20.02 8.09
CA GLY A 122 -29.27 19.60 8.29
C GLY A 122 -29.09 18.78 9.55
N VAL A 123 -27.99 18.08 9.61
CA VAL A 123 -27.52 17.32 10.77
C VAL A 123 -26.12 17.76 11.10
N ALA A 124 -25.87 18.06 12.39
CA ALA A 124 -24.54 18.24 12.92
C ALA A 124 -24.27 17.11 13.94
N LEU A 125 -23.24 16.31 13.67
CA LEU A 125 -22.77 15.24 14.55
C LEU A 125 -21.38 15.59 15.01
N GLN A 126 -21.15 15.63 16.31
CA GLN A 126 -19.84 15.73 16.93
C GLN A 126 -19.63 14.53 17.83
N SER A 127 -18.55 13.82 17.64
CA SER A 127 -18.24 12.64 18.42
C SER A 127 -16.77 12.66 18.84
N SER A 128 -16.54 12.29 20.08
CA SER A 128 -15.21 12.12 20.65
C SER A 128 -15.18 10.84 21.47
N ALA A 129 -14.14 10.03 21.31
CA ALA A 129 -14.01 8.78 22.04
C ALA A 129 -12.57 8.49 22.44
N TYR A 130 -12.35 8.18 23.71
CA TYR A 130 -11.10 7.62 24.21
C TYR A 130 -11.33 6.19 24.65
N PHE A 131 -10.70 5.23 23.97
CA PHE A 131 -10.90 3.80 24.23
C PHE A 131 -9.70 3.13 24.95
N GLY A 132 -8.67 3.90 25.29
CA GLY A 132 -7.50 3.37 26.00
C GLY A 132 -6.77 2.28 25.20
N THR A 133 -6.79 1.06 25.70
CA THR A 133 -6.24 -0.11 25.00
C THR A 133 -7.34 -1.09 24.65
N LEU A 134 -7.57 -1.27 23.35
CA LEU A 134 -8.35 -2.39 22.80
C LEU A 134 -7.37 -3.54 22.50
N LYS A 135 -7.57 -4.69 23.12
CA LYS A 135 -6.72 -5.87 22.93
C LYS A 135 -7.58 -7.07 22.54
N ALA A 136 -7.10 -7.87 21.62
CA ALA A 136 -7.59 -9.21 21.33
C ALA A 136 -6.47 -10.23 21.58
N ASP A 137 -6.77 -11.30 22.29
CA ASP A 137 -5.76 -12.31 22.65
C ASP A 137 -5.34 -13.16 21.45
N SER A 138 -6.23 -13.34 20.47
CA SER A 138 -5.88 -14.01 19.21
C SER A 138 -6.74 -13.51 18.05
N LEU A 139 -6.16 -13.56 16.86
CA LEU A 139 -6.82 -13.37 15.58
C LEU A 139 -6.75 -14.67 14.78
N LYS A 140 -7.91 -15.20 14.38
CA LYS A 140 -8.03 -16.47 13.65
C LYS A 140 -9.08 -16.41 12.56
N ILE A 141 -8.96 -17.26 11.56
CA ILE A 141 -10.02 -17.48 10.58
C ILE A 141 -10.61 -18.86 10.82
N CYS A 142 -11.91 -18.91 11.06
CA CYS A 142 -12.65 -20.11 11.45
C CYS A 142 -13.84 -20.36 10.53
N ASP A 143 -14.46 -21.53 10.66
CA ASP A 143 -15.78 -21.81 10.08
C ASP A 143 -16.87 -20.89 10.67
N SER A 144 -18.07 -20.95 10.11
CA SER A 144 -19.21 -20.12 10.53
C SER A 144 -19.63 -20.32 11.99
N THR A 145 -19.26 -21.43 12.60
CA THR A 145 -19.56 -21.71 14.00
C THR A 145 -18.47 -21.21 14.93
N GLY A 146 -17.30 -20.89 14.40
CA GLY A 146 -16.10 -20.57 15.17
C GLY A 146 -15.49 -21.76 15.90
N ALA A 147 -15.87 -22.98 15.54
CA ALA A 147 -15.40 -24.23 16.16
C ALA A 147 -14.15 -24.77 15.48
N THR A 148 -14.09 -24.71 14.16
CA THR A 148 -12.94 -25.16 13.38
C THR A 148 -12.15 -23.95 12.90
N CYS A 149 -11.01 -23.70 13.53
CA CYS A 149 -10.17 -22.54 13.26
C CYS A 149 -8.81 -22.94 12.66
N GLY A 150 -8.24 -22.09 11.85
CA GLY A 150 -6.82 -22.09 11.54
C GLY A 150 -5.96 -21.67 12.75
N ASP A 151 -4.65 -21.75 12.61
CA ASP A 151 -3.72 -21.23 13.62
C ASP A 151 -3.89 -19.70 13.80
N SER A 152 -3.44 -19.20 14.93
CA SER A 152 -3.47 -17.76 15.23
C SER A 152 -2.48 -16.97 14.37
N TYR A 153 -2.88 -15.79 13.95
CA TYR A 153 -1.97 -14.77 13.39
C TYR A 153 -1.06 -14.13 14.47
N GLY A 154 -1.44 -14.30 15.74
CA GLY A 154 -0.91 -13.62 16.91
C GLY A 154 -1.97 -12.86 17.68
N SER A 155 -1.57 -12.14 18.73
CA SER A 155 -2.45 -11.21 19.42
C SER A 155 -2.38 -9.82 18.79
N PHE A 156 -3.49 -9.08 18.89
CA PHE A 156 -3.62 -7.76 18.30
C PHE A 156 -4.03 -6.74 19.36
N ALA A 157 -3.47 -5.54 19.32
CA ALA A 157 -3.92 -4.45 20.19
C ALA A 157 -3.85 -3.10 19.47
N VAL A 158 -4.74 -2.20 19.89
CA VAL A 158 -4.73 -0.78 19.50
C VAL A 158 -4.75 0.06 20.76
N GLN A 159 -3.83 1.00 20.87
CA GLN A 159 -3.81 2.00 21.93
C GLN A 159 -4.15 3.37 21.39
N SER A 160 -5.11 4.01 22.02
CA SER A 160 -5.40 5.43 21.85
C SER A 160 -4.54 6.24 22.81
N GLN A 161 -3.84 7.24 22.30
CA GLN A 161 -3.12 8.22 23.12
C GLN A 161 -3.90 9.52 23.26
N GLU A 162 -4.79 9.79 22.32
CA GLU A 162 -5.69 10.93 22.29
C GLU A 162 -7.11 10.48 21.96
N ASP A 163 -8.07 11.39 22.10
CA ASP A 163 -9.44 11.15 21.65
C ASP A 163 -9.49 10.97 20.12
N ILE A 164 -10.25 9.99 19.69
CA ILE A 164 -10.70 9.91 18.31
C ILE A 164 -11.83 10.91 18.16
N VAL A 165 -11.69 11.82 17.20
CA VAL A 165 -12.68 12.86 16.92
C VAL A 165 -13.30 12.63 15.56
N PHE A 166 -14.63 12.70 15.50
CA PHE A 166 -15.36 12.67 14.24
C PHE A 166 -16.47 13.73 14.29
N ASN A 167 -16.36 14.72 13.43
CA ASN A 167 -17.37 15.78 13.26
C ASN A 167 -17.91 15.72 11.84
N LEU A 168 -19.21 15.88 11.73
CA LEU A 168 -19.94 15.84 10.48
C LEU A 168 -21.03 16.89 10.47
N THR A 169 -21.07 17.73 9.45
CA THR A 169 -22.21 18.59 9.18
C THR A 169 -22.76 18.35 7.79
N THR A 170 -24.08 18.22 7.70
CA THR A 170 -24.75 17.94 6.42
C THR A 170 -25.82 18.98 6.11
N GLN A 171 -26.18 19.07 4.85
CA GLN A 171 -27.34 19.82 4.38
C GLN A 171 -28.30 18.88 3.67
N ASN A 172 -29.61 19.06 3.84
CA ASN A 172 -30.64 18.25 3.19
C ASN A 172 -30.55 16.74 3.46
N GLY A 173 -30.34 16.36 4.72
CA GLY A 173 -30.27 14.96 5.14
C GLY A 173 -28.85 14.41 5.28
N LEU A 174 -28.75 13.18 5.75
CA LEU A 174 -27.46 12.55 6.09
C LEU A 174 -26.73 11.98 4.85
N PHE A 175 -27.47 11.41 3.91
CA PHE A 175 -26.92 10.77 2.70
C PHE A 175 -27.54 11.37 1.44
N ASN A 176 -27.23 12.63 1.15
CA ASN A 176 -27.76 13.30 -0.01
C ASN A 176 -26.64 13.58 -1.00
N LYS A 177 -26.71 12.89 -2.15
CA LYS A 177 -25.68 13.03 -3.19
C LYS A 177 -25.60 14.43 -3.83
N ASN A 178 -26.58 15.30 -3.56
CA ASN A 178 -26.60 16.66 -4.09
C ASN A 178 -26.36 17.73 -3.01
N ALA A 179 -26.09 17.33 -1.77
CA ALA A 179 -25.85 18.25 -0.67
C ALA A 179 -24.43 18.11 -0.14
N LEU A 180 -23.80 19.26 0.04
CA LEU A 180 -22.45 19.33 0.55
C LEU A 180 -22.40 18.95 2.02
N MET A 181 -21.35 18.30 2.39
CA MET A 181 -21.03 17.86 3.73
C MET A 181 -19.63 18.34 4.12
N ASN A 182 -19.44 18.74 5.38
CA ASN A 182 -18.12 18.94 5.95
C ASN A 182 -17.83 17.83 6.94
N VAL A 183 -16.59 17.34 6.92
CA VAL A 183 -16.13 16.23 7.76
C VAL A 183 -14.79 16.60 8.37
N ASP A 184 -14.66 16.38 9.69
CA ASP A 184 -13.37 16.36 10.38
C ASP A 184 -13.19 14.98 10.99
N LEU A 185 -12.08 14.34 10.67
CA LEU A 185 -11.67 13.07 11.27
C LEU A 185 -10.30 13.23 11.92
N GLY A 186 -10.22 12.91 13.19
CA GLY A 186 -8.98 12.92 13.96
C GLY A 186 -8.69 11.54 14.54
N LEU A 187 -8.01 10.67 13.79
CA LEU A 187 -7.34 9.51 14.34
C LEU A 187 -5.89 9.93 14.59
N LYS A 188 -5.55 10.25 15.84
CA LYS A 188 -4.28 10.86 16.19
C LYS A 188 -3.48 9.96 17.13
N ASN A 189 -2.19 9.80 16.82
CA ASN A 189 -1.22 9.14 17.69
C ASN A 189 -1.67 7.75 18.20
N LEU A 190 -2.31 6.96 17.33
CA LEU A 190 -2.68 5.58 17.65
C LEU A 190 -1.48 4.66 17.55
N ASN A 191 -1.42 3.65 18.40
CA ASN A 191 -0.43 2.58 18.30
C ASN A 191 -1.13 1.24 18.02
N PHE A 192 -0.73 0.56 16.95
CA PHE A 192 -1.22 -0.77 16.60
C PHE A 192 -0.11 -1.78 16.87
N TYR A 193 -0.45 -2.87 17.53
CA TYR A 193 0.49 -3.93 17.90
C TYR A 193 0.03 -5.26 17.31
N LEU A 194 0.91 -5.92 16.59
CA LEU A 194 0.79 -7.34 16.26
C LEU A 194 1.87 -8.06 17.06
N THR A 195 1.48 -8.96 17.95
CA THR A 195 2.41 -9.74 18.78
C THR A 195 2.37 -11.18 18.33
N GLN A 196 3.53 -11.75 18.03
CA GLN A 196 3.71 -13.17 17.75
C GLN A 196 4.59 -13.79 18.82
N GLN A 197 4.25 -15.01 19.23
CA GLN A 197 5.04 -15.78 20.16
C GLN A 197 6.06 -16.64 19.40
N ALA A 198 7.33 -16.38 19.62
CA ALA A 198 8.41 -17.23 19.16
C ALA A 198 8.62 -18.43 20.09
N ALA A 199 9.37 -19.42 19.62
CA ALA A 199 9.74 -20.58 20.44
C ALA A 199 10.37 -20.17 21.76
N GLY A 200 10.01 -20.87 22.85
CA GLY A 200 10.45 -20.49 24.20
C GLY A 200 9.59 -19.43 24.88
N ALA A 201 8.38 -19.19 24.39
CA ALA A 201 7.41 -18.23 24.92
C ALA A 201 7.91 -16.78 24.89
N ILE A 202 8.73 -16.44 23.90
CA ILE A 202 9.25 -15.08 23.68
C ILE A 202 8.26 -14.32 22.79
N ASN A 203 7.70 -13.23 23.29
CA ASN A 203 6.81 -12.36 22.52
C ASN A 203 7.62 -11.29 21.78
N ASN A 204 7.36 -11.15 20.48
CA ASN A 204 7.91 -10.10 19.64
C ASN A 204 6.76 -9.31 19.00
N GLN A 205 6.97 -8.02 18.82
CA GLN A 205 5.94 -7.09 18.34
C GLN A 205 6.38 -6.38 17.08
N PHE A 206 5.50 -6.36 16.10
CA PHE A 206 5.49 -5.37 15.03
C PHE A 206 4.49 -4.28 15.41
N ILE A 207 4.93 -3.05 15.37
CA ILE A 207 4.16 -1.92 15.88
C ILE A 207 4.06 -0.86 14.78
N VAL A 208 2.85 -0.39 14.52
CA VAL A 208 2.63 0.90 13.83
C VAL A 208 2.38 1.91 14.92
N ARG A 209 3.36 2.76 15.20
CA ARG A 209 3.28 3.77 16.26
C ARG A 209 2.93 5.14 15.71
N ASN A 210 2.36 5.99 16.54
CA ASN A 210 2.00 7.36 16.19
C ASN A 210 1.25 7.43 14.85
N PHE A 211 0.37 6.43 14.62
CA PHE A 211 -0.46 6.43 13.44
C PHE A 211 -1.41 7.61 13.49
N ASN A 212 -1.39 8.38 12.42
CA ASN A 212 -2.34 9.46 12.19
C ASN A 212 -3.13 9.19 10.93
N PHE A 213 -4.42 9.49 10.97
CA PHE A 213 -5.25 9.76 9.81
C PHE A 213 -6.15 10.94 10.20
N ASN A 214 -5.61 12.13 10.03
CA ASN A 214 -6.21 13.37 10.50
C ASN A 214 -6.49 14.27 9.32
N PHE A 215 -7.75 14.54 9.04
CA PHE A 215 -8.14 15.39 7.93
C PHE A 215 -9.37 16.22 8.23
N THR A 216 -9.45 17.34 7.53
CA THR A 216 -10.66 18.12 7.34
C THR A 216 -11.07 18.07 5.87
N GLY A 217 -12.36 18.04 5.58
CA GLY A 217 -12.79 17.89 4.21
C GLY A 217 -14.18 18.43 3.93
N LYS A 218 -14.38 18.76 2.67
CA LYS A 218 -15.68 19.08 2.07
C LYS A 218 -15.97 18.09 0.96
N GLY A 219 -17.18 17.55 0.92
CA GLY A 219 -17.55 16.61 -0.12
C GLY A 219 -18.98 16.14 -0.01
N TYR A 220 -19.23 14.97 -0.53
CA TYR A 220 -20.53 14.32 -0.60
C TYR A 220 -20.42 12.91 -0.01
N ILE A 221 -21.39 12.53 0.82
CA ILE A 221 -21.53 11.14 1.28
C ILE A 221 -22.91 10.65 0.90
N TYR A 222 -22.98 9.56 0.16
CA TYR A 222 -24.25 8.98 -0.27
C TYR A 222 -24.12 7.49 -0.56
N VAL A 223 -25.27 6.84 -0.68
CA VAL A 223 -25.32 5.46 -1.18
C VAL A 223 -25.72 5.55 -2.67
N GLY A 224 -24.80 5.14 -3.55
CA GLY A 224 -25.03 5.12 -4.98
C GLY A 224 -26.09 4.08 -5.34
N ASP A 225 -26.93 4.42 -6.31
CA ASP A 225 -27.94 3.50 -6.85
C ASP A 225 -27.42 2.72 -8.07
N SER A 226 -28.24 1.83 -8.61
CA SER A 226 -27.86 0.99 -9.76
C SER A 226 -27.72 1.76 -11.07
N THR A 227 -28.12 3.04 -11.10
CA THR A 227 -28.08 3.91 -12.30
C THR A 227 -26.85 4.80 -12.35
N GLU A 228 -25.97 4.72 -11.33
CA GLU A 228 -24.73 5.50 -11.34
C GLU A 228 -23.89 5.19 -12.57
N THR A 229 -23.39 6.25 -13.20
CA THR A 229 -22.60 6.15 -14.44
C THR A 229 -21.26 5.44 -14.21
N ASN A 230 -20.69 5.61 -13.01
CA ASN A 230 -19.49 4.90 -12.62
C ASN A 230 -19.89 3.54 -11.99
N PRO A 231 -19.54 2.41 -12.60
CA PRO A 231 -19.91 1.10 -12.07
C PRO A 231 -19.39 0.83 -10.65
N SER A 232 -18.27 1.44 -10.25
CA SER A 232 -17.74 1.33 -8.88
C SER A 232 -18.70 1.94 -7.86
N TYR A 233 -19.44 2.97 -8.21
CA TYR A 233 -20.36 3.69 -7.33
C TYR A 233 -21.71 2.98 -7.15
N GLN A 234 -22.05 2.07 -8.06
CA GLN A 234 -23.33 1.37 -8.01
C GLN A 234 -23.43 0.51 -6.74
N ASN A 235 -24.52 0.69 -5.98
CA ASN A 235 -24.81 0.00 -4.72
C ASN A 235 -23.66 0.14 -3.68
N ALA A 236 -22.95 1.26 -3.68
CA ALA A 236 -21.80 1.53 -2.84
C ALA A 236 -22.05 2.71 -1.90
N LEU A 237 -21.40 2.70 -0.74
CA LEU A 237 -21.18 3.91 0.03
C LEU A 237 -20.07 4.70 -0.66
N VAL A 238 -20.38 5.92 -1.06
CA VAL A 238 -19.47 6.81 -1.79
C VAL A 238 -19.21 8.04 -0.94
N LEU A 239 -17.94 8.34 -0.73
CA LEU A 239 -17.44 9.59 -0.19
C LEU A 239 -16.60 10.22 -1.30
N GLU A 240 -16.93 11.44 -1.73
CA GLU A 240 -16.18 12.05 -2.83
C GLU A 240 -16.12 13.57 -2.75
N THR A 241 -15.08 14.12 -3.33
CA THR A 241 -14.97 15.54 -3.69
C THR A 241 -15.09 15.64 -5.21
N ARG A 242 -16.08 16.35 -5.74
CA ARG A 242 -16.41 16.32 -7.17
C ARG A 242 -15.70 17.36 -8.00
N ASP A 243 -15.29 18.42 -7.36
CA ASP A 243 -14.72 19.58 -8.04
C ASP A 243 -13.55 20.18 -7.24
N ALA A 244 -12.91 21.16 -7.87
CA ALA A 244 -11.74 21.80 -7.28
C ALA A 244 -12.05 22.65 -6.02
N ALA A 245 -13.31 23.03 -5.79
CA ALA A 245 -13.69 23.79 -4.59
C ALA A 245 -13.92 22.90 -3.37
N ASN A 246 -13.97 21.58 -3.57
CA ASN A 246 -14.17 20.58 -2.56
C ASN A 246 -12.90 19.73 -2.43
N TYR A 247 -12.37 19.61 -1.23
CA TYR A 247 -11.06 19.01 -1.01
C TYR A 247 -10.98 18.34 0.36
N ILE A 248 -9.93 17.58 0.54
CA ILE A 248 -9.50 17.00 1.81
C ILE A 248 -8.13 17.58 2.14
N ASP A 249 -7.98 18.17 3.32
CA ASP A 249 -6.71 18.60 3.88
C ASP A 249 -6.24 17.57 4.91
N LEU A 250 -5.10 16.92 4.64
CA LEU A 250 -4.40 16.06 5.58
C LEU A 250 -3.58 16.94 6.53
N ASN A 251 -4.09 17.11 7.74
CA ASN A 251 -3.55 18.07 8.70
C ASN A 251 -2.40 17.43 9.50
N LYS A 252 -1.27 18.09 9.60
CA LYS A 252 -0.17 17.68 10.47
C LYS A 252 -0.64 17.61 11.92
N VAL A 253 -0.17 16.60 12.65
CA VAL A 253 -0.54 16.32 14.03
C VAL A 253 0.66 16.53 14.94
N GLU A 254 0.48 17.27 16.03
CA GLU A 254 1.52 17.44 17.04
C GLU A 254 1.81 16.10 17.71
N ASP A 255 3.10 15.80 17.87
CA ASP A 255 3.53 14.60 18.56
C ASP A 255 3.37 14.80 20.07
N VAL A 256 2.58 13.95 20.72
CA VAL A 256 2.29 14.03 22.17
C VAL A 256 3.54 13.86 23.03
N ASP A 257 4.58 13.28 22.49
CA ASP A 257 5.82 13.00 23.20
C ASP A 257 6.88 14.11 23.04
N TYR A 258 6.74 14.92 21.97
CA TYR A 258 7.73 15.91 21.57
C TYR A 258 7.07 17.22 21.15
N ALA A 259 6.75 18.04 22.12
CA ALA A 259 6.09 19.33 21.90
C ALA A 259 6.76 20.18 20.81
N GLY A 260 5.97 20.74 19.92
CA GLY A 260 6.44 21.49 18.76
C GLY A 260 7.01 20.67 17.62
N LYS A 261 6.84 19.35 17.64
CA LYS A 261 7.13 18.46 16.52
C LYS A 261 5.82 17.97 15.93
N PHE A 262 5.77 17.83 14.61
CA PHE A 262 4.57 17.42 13.89
C PHE A 262 4.83 16.18 13.08
N ASN A 263 3.90 15.24 13.15
CA ASN A 263 3.80 14.12 12.22
C ASN A 263 2.87 14.49 11.06
N ALA A 264 3.02 13.81 9.93
CA ALA A 264 2.13 13.95 8.79
C ALA A 264 0.67 13.64 9.17
N GLY A 265 -0.29 14.23 8.47
CA GLY A 265 -1.72 14.00 8.68
C GLY A 265 -2.15 12.55 8.39
N LEU A 266 -1.48 11.88 7.42
CA LEU A 266 -1.37 10.43 7.34
C LEU A 266 0.05 10.05 7.73
N ASN A 267 0.23 9.35 8.83
CA ASN A 267 1.53 8.88 9.32
C ASN A 267 1.49 7.41 9.69
N ILE A 268 2.41 6.63 9.12
CA ILE A 268 2.56 5.19 9.34
C ILE A 268 4.01 4.93 9.73
N ASP A 269 4.31 4.91 11.03
CA ASP A 269 5.66 4.65 11.55
C ASP A 269 5.78 3.20 12.01
N MET A 270 6.39 2.37 11.19
CA MET A 270 6.56 0.93 11.42
C MET A 270 7.83 0.67 12.21
N VAL A 271 7.69 0.02 13.34
CA VAL A 271 8.81 -0.32 14.23
C VAL A 271 8.69 -1.77 14.72
N TYR A 272 9.79 -2.30 15.17
CA TYR A 272 9.90 -3.64 15.74
C TYR A 272 10.33 -3.56 17.20
N LYS A 273 9.82 -4.45 18.05
CA LYS A 273 10.24 -4.63 19.43
C LYS A 273 10.31 -6.11 19.78
N GLY A 274 11.46 -6.58 20.21
CA GLY A 274 11.67 -7.97 20.59
C GLY A 274 11.59 -8.20 22.08
N ASN A 275 11.24 -9.41 22.49
CA ASN A 275 11.25 -9.87 23.89
C ASN A 275 10.46 -8.96 24.85
N THR A 276 9.20 -8.70 24.49
CA THR A 276 8.38 -7.70 25.19
C THR A 276 7.61 -8.24 26.38
N GLY A 277 7.63 -9.56 26.62
CA GLY A 277 6.65 -10.16 27.52
C GLY A 277 5.23 -9.88 27.05
N THR A 278 4.36 -9.41 27.94
CA THR A 278 2.98 -8.99 27.63
C THR A 278 2.81 -7.47 27.53
N THR A 279 3.90 -6.70 27.61
CA THR A 279 3.86 -5.25 27.70
C THR A 279 3.61 -4.62 26.33
N LEU A 280 2.62 -3.76 26.25
CA LEU A 280 2.33 -2.90 25.10
C LEU A 280 2.93 -1.52 25.38
N SER A 281 4.07 -1.20 24.77
CA SER A 281 4.71 0.11 24.96
C SER A 281 5.67 0.40 23.80
N THR A 282 5.62 1.62 23.30
CA THR A 282 6.59 2.17 22.35
C THR A 282 7.78 2.83 23.07
N LYS A 283 7.73 2.95 24.40
CA LYS A 283 8.76 3.60 25.22
C LYS A 283 9.23 2.62 26.30
N ASP A 284 10.39 2.09 26.13
CA ASP A 284 11.06 1.23 27.10
C ASP A 284 12.57 1.47 27.01
N PRO A 285 13.17 2.18 27.97
CA PRO A 285 14.60 2.48 27.93
C PRO A 285 15.50 1.23 27.92
N MET A 286 15.00 0.10 28.44
CA MET A 286 15.75 -1.16 28.49
C MET A 286 15.60 -1.98 27.21
N ASN A 287 14.52 -1.75 26.45
CA ASN A 287 14.23 -2.45 25.20
C ASN A 287 13.52 -1.50 24.23
N PRO A 288 14.26 -0.53 23.66
CA PRO A 288 13.68 0.47 22.77
C PRO A 288 13.16 -0.14 21.49
N VAL A 289 12.20 0.53 20.86
CA VAL A 289 11.72 0.15 19.53
C VAL A 289 12.83 0.34 18.50
N LYS A 290 12.82 -0.50 17.48
CA LYS A 290 13.77 -0.45 16.35
C LYS A 290 13.03 -0.10 15.08
N GLY A 291 13.55 0.89 14.35
CA GLY A 291 12.90 1.42 13.16
C GLY A 291 12.94 0.47 11.98
N VAL A 292 11.81 0.37 11.28
CA VAL A 292 11.68 -0.32 10.00
C VAL A 292 11.51 0.71 8.89
N LEU A 293 10.34 1.32 8.82
CA LEU A 293 9.99 2.26 7.75
C LEU A 293 8.93 3.25 8.26
N ARG A 294 9.02 4.50 7.84
CA ARG A 294 7.97 5.49 8.05
C ARG A 294 7.50 6.05 6.72
N LEU A 295 6.18 6.10 6.55
CA LEU A 295 5.50 6.73 5.42
C LEU A 295 4.62 7.86 5.95
N GLY A 296 4.61 8.99 5.25
CA GLY A 296 3.76 10.11 5.60
C GLY A 296 3.19 10.81 4.39
N ALA A 297 2.03 11.45 4.59
CA ALA A 297 1.42 12.35 3.61
C ALA A 297 0.73 13.51 4.33
N SER A 298 0.87 14.71 3.78
CA SER A 298 0.22 15.92 4.29
C SER A 298 -0.25 16.81 3.13
N GLY A 299 -1.00 17.84 3.46
CA GLY A 299 -1.47 18.83 2.49
C GLY A 299 -2.79 18.46 1.85
N ARG A 300 -3.13 19.19 0.79
CA ARG A 300 -4.45 19.14 0.16
C ARG A 300 -4.55 18.08 -0.91
N ALA A 301 -5.64 17.34 -0.92
CA ALA A 301 -6.03 16.44 -2.00
C ALA A 301 -7.40 16.83 -2.56
N THR A 302 -7.58 16.71 -3.87
CA THR A 302 -8.83 17.02 -4.56
C THR A 302 -9.26 15.86 -5.41
N ASN A 303 -10.47 15.93 -5.98
CA ASN A 303 -11.03 14.84 -6.78
C ASN A 303 -10.84 13.48 -6.08
N ALA A 304 -10.96 13.54 -4.74
CA ALA A 304 -10.79 12.39 -3.88
C ALA A 304 -12.08 11.58 -3.81
N SER A 305 -11.95 10.27 -3.78
CA SER A 305 -13.08 9.38 -3.54
C SER A 305 -12.68 8.17 -2.72
N LEU A 306 -13.57 7.76 -1.82
CA LEU A 306 -13.57 6.47 -1.15
C LEU A 306 -14.88 5.78 -1.47
N VAL A 307 -14.79 4.60 -2.03
CA VAL A 307 -15.93 3.76 -2.38
C VAL A 307 -15.84 2.45 -1.61
N VAL A 308 -16.92 2.08 -0.94
CA VAL A 308 -17.00 0.83 -0.18
C VAL A 308 -18.32 0.13 -0.47
N LYS A 309 -18.26 -1.16 -0.77
CA LYS A 309 -19.46 -1.99 -0.96
C LYS A 309 -19.21 -3.45 -0.63
N GLY A 310 -20.27 -4.19 -0.35
CA GLY A 310 -20.25 -5.65 -0.40
C GLY A 310 -20.16 -6.11 -1.86
N VAL A 311 -19.39 -7.15 -2.08
CA VAL A 311 -19.21 -7.75 -3.41
C VAL A 311 -19.87 -9.10 -3.44
N ASP A 312 -20.70 -9.35 -4.45
CA ASP A 312 -21.10 -10.69 -4.81
C ASP A 312 -20.26 -11.12 -6.02
N ALA A 313 -19.39 -12.08 -5.83
CA ALA A 313 -18.45 -12.53 -6.85
C ALA A 313 -19.12 -12.99 -8.14
N SER A 314 -20.39 -13.41 -8.06
CA SER A 314 -21.15 -13.80 -9.26
C SER A 314 -21.49 -12.62 -10.20
N THR A 315 -21.48 -11.38 -9.69
CA THR A 315 -21.97 -10.21 -10.43
C THR A 315 -20.89 -9.22 -10.86
N ILE A 316 -19.74 -9.20 -10.21
CA ILE A 316 -18.79 -8.08 -10.32
C ILE A 316 -17.52 -8.44 -11.06
N LEU A 317 -17.13 -9.67 -10.92
CA LEU A 317 -15.88 -10.12 -11.45
C LEU A 317 -16.07 -10.79 -12.80
N GLY A 318 -16.81 -10.13 -13.69
CA GLY A 318 -16.91 -10.62 -15.07
C GLY A 318 -15.57 -11.25 -15.49
N ALA A 319 -15.53 -12.09 -16.47
CA ALA A 319 -14.41 -12.95 -16.87
C ALA A 319 -12.99 -12.33 -16.84
N ALA A 320 -12.89 -10.99 -16.71
CA ALA A 320 -11.64 -10.25 -16.66
C ALA A 320 -11.14 -9.92 -15.23
N TYR A 321 -11.98 -10.06 -14.21
CA TYR A 321 -11.68 -9.60 -12.83
C TYR A 321 -12.05 -10.62 -11.76
N ASP A 322 -12.17 -11.87 -12.12
CA ASP A 322 -12.34 -12.91 -11.12
C ASP A 322 -11.19 -12.81 -10.11
N VAL A 323 -11.50 -12.62 -8.82
CA VAL A 323 -10.50 -12.58 -7.74
C VAL A 323 -9.72 -13.89 -7.66
N GLY A 324 -9.94 -14.80 -8.48
CA GLY A 324 -9.15 -15.98 -8.70
C GLY A 324 -8.68 -16.12 -10.13
N GLY A 325 -9.10 -15.23 -11.04
CA GLY A 325 -8.82 -15.34 -12.46
C GLY A 325 -9.39 -16.59 -13.10
N VAL A 326 -10.36 -17.22 -12.45
CA VAL A 326 -10.99 -18.44 -12.97
C VAL A 326 -12.37 -18.09 -13.44
N THR A 327 -12.58 -18.17 -14.73
CA THR A 327 -13.92 -18.20 -15.30
C THR A 327 -14.67 -19.38 -14.73
N ALA A 328 -15.84 -19.15 -14.17
CA ALA A 328 -16.69 -20.22 -13.67
C ALA A 328 -16.79 -21.33 -14.72
N GLY A 329 -16.30 -22.52 -14.38
CA GLY A 329 -16.36 -23.70 -15.23
C GLY A 329 -15.05 -24.25 -15.80
N THR A 330 -13.91 -23.60 -15.62
CA THR A 330 -12.62 -24.14 -16.15
C THR A 330 -11.90 -25.11 -15.22
N GLY A 331 -12.39 -25.32 -13.99
CA GLY A 331 -11.85 -26.33 -13.07
C GLY A 331 -10.42 -26.10 -12.60
N VAL A 332 -9.83 -24.97 -12.90
CA VAL A 332 -8.42 -24.68 -12.61
C VAL A 332 -8.34 -23.83 -11.34
N GLY A 333 -8.03 -24.48 -10.27
CA GLY A 333 -7.51 -24.00 -9.01
C GLY A 333 -8.11 -22.74 -8.39
N GLY A 334 -8.79 -22.87 -7.26
CA GLY A 334 -9.08 -21.80 -6.34
C GLY A 334 -10.04 -20.73 -6.84
N SER A 335 -11.20 -21.14 -7.25
CA SER A 335 -12.27 -20.20 -7.55
C SER A 335 -12.71 -19.47 -6.28
N LEU A 336 -12.76 -18.15 -6.35
CA LEU A 336 -13.49 -17.32 -5.41
C LEU A 336 -14.96 -17.16 -5.86
N ALA A 337 -15.41 -17.95 -6.84
CA ALA A 337 -16.79 -17.96 -7.30
C ALA A 337 -17.73 -18.22 -6.12
N GLY A 338 -18.76 -17.39 -5.97
CA GLY A 338 -19.67 -17.43 -4.83
C GLY A 338 -19.16 -16.76 -3.56
N SER A 339 -17.89 -16.34 -3.49
CA SER A 339 -17.38 -15.55 -2.38
C SER A 339 -18.09 -14.21 -2.33
N GLN A 340 -18.48 -13.81 -1.14
CA GLN A 340 -18.93 -12.45 -0.87
C GLN A 340 -17.81 -11.80 -0.09
N GLY A 341 -17.43 -10.58 -0.44
CA GLY A 341 -16.32 -9.88 0.19
C GLY A 341 -16.61 -8.41 0.33
N LEU A 342 -15.61 -7.70 0.78
CA LEU A 342 -15.59 -6.26 0.85
C LEU A 342 -14.81 -5.72 -0.36
N TYR A 343 -15.40 -4.77 -1.07
CA TYR A 343 -14.74 -3.98 -2.09
C TYR A 343 -14.45 -2.59 -1.56
N MET A 344 -13.27 -2.08 -1.89
CA MET A 344 -12.85 -0.72 -1.61
C MET A 344 -12.08 -0.14 -2.79
N ARG A 345 -12.26 1.15 -3.06
CA ARG A 345 -11.41 1.93 -3.97
C ARG A 345 -11.17 3.30 -3.38
N VAL A 346 -9.93 3.73 -3.40
CA VAL A 346 -9.52 5.08 -2.98
C VAL A 346 -8.81 5.75 -4.14
N ARG A 347 -9.19 6.98 -4.43
CA ARG A 347 -8.51 7.83 -5.40
C ARG A 347 -8.34 9.23 -4.83
N ALA A 348 -7.24 9.89 -5.17
CA ALA A 348 -7.04 11.31 -4.90
C ALA A 348 -6.05 11.93 -5.88
N ASP A 349 -6.31 13.18 -6.24
CA ASP A 349 -5.41 14.03 -7.01
C ASP A 349 -4.63 14.92 -6.04
N PHE A 350 -3.31 15.04 -6.24
CA PHE A 350 -2.41 15.85 -5.44
C PHE A 350 -2.43 17.31 -5.89
N THR A 351 -2.39 18.24 -4.95
CA THR A 351 -2.13 19.65 -5.25
C THR A 351 -0.63 19.92 -5.27
N LYS A 352 -0.20 20.77 -6.14
CA LYS A 352 1.19 21.23 -6.26
C LYS A 352 1.35 22.62 -5.66
N HIS A 353 2.58 23.05 -5.50
CA HIS A 353 2.90 24.42 -5.18
C HIS A 353 2.24 25.37 -6.19
N ASP A 354 1.71 26.49 -5.76
CA ASP A 354 0.96 27.44 -6.59
C ASP A 354 -0.31 26.89 -7.26
N ASP A 355 -0.92 25.85 -6.68
CA ASP A 355 -2.22 25.39 -7.14
C ASP A 355 -3.29 26.49 -6.97
N SER A 356 -4.10 26.70 -8.01
CA SER A 356 -5.14 27.73 -8.02
C SER A 356 -6.20 27.61 -6.93
N LEU A 357 -6.25 26.46 -6.25
CA LEU A 357 -7.18 26.23 -5.13
C LEU A 357 -6.75 26.92 -3.84
N GLY A 358 -5.49 27.35 -3.73
CA GLY A 358 -4.91 27.79 -2.47
C GLY A 358 -4.82 26.64 -1.44
N GLY A 359 -4.09 26.84 -0.38
CA GLY A 359 -3.85 25.84 0.66
C GLY A 359 -2.48 25.20 0.57
N GLU A 360 -2.24 24.22 1.44
CA GLU A 360 -0.96 23.51 1.49
C GLU A 360 -0.82 22.54 0.31
N GLU A 361 0.36 22.50 -0.31
CA GLU A 361 0.68 21.51 -1.32
C GLU A 361 0.71 20.10 -0.72
N SER A 362 0.39 19.11 -1.53
CA SER A 362 0.52 17.72 -1.15
C SER A 362 1.99 17.34 -0.99
N THR A 363 2.34 16.71 0.13
CA THR A 363 3.67 16.19 0.41
C THR A 363 3.60 14.71 0.74
N LEU A 364 4.65 13.98 0.35
CA LEU A 364 4.86 12.59 0.71
C LEU A 364 6.18 12.47 1.48
N GLU A 365 6.21 11.66 2.52
CA GLU A 365 7.40 11.46 3.33
C GLU A 365 7.82 9.99 3.30
N LEU A 366 9.11 9.76 3.13
CA LEU A 366 9.75 8.45 3.28
C LEU A 366 10.88 8.60 4.28
N ALA A 367 10.83 7.85 5.36
CA ALA A 367 11.84 7.93 6.40
C ALA A 367 12.18 6.54 6.94
N HIS A 368 13.29 6.42 7.61
CA HIS A 368 13.53 5.29 8.48
C HIS A 368 12.55 5.39 9.66
N GLY A 369 11.94 4.26 10.05
CA GLY A 369 11.02 4.23 11.18
C GLY A 369 11.75 4.38 12.52
N GLY A 370 11.02 4.68 13.56
CA GLY A 370 11.50 4.73 14.94
C GLY A 370 12.12 6.05 15.36
N THR A 371 12.74 6.03 16.52
CA THR A 371 13.45 7.14 17.15
C THR A 371 14.71 7.53 16.38
N ASN A 372 15.13 8.78 16.48
CA ASN A 372 16.39 9.26 15.91
C ASN A 372 16.56 8.94 14.42
N ALA A 373 15.54 9.18 13.64
CA ALA A 373 15.52 8.86 12.21
C ALA A 373 15.57 10.12 11.32
N TYR A 374 16.24 9.98 10.18
CA TYR A 374 16.16 10.93 9.08
C TYR A 374 15.23 10.40 7.99
N GLY A 375 14.66 11.32 7.23
CA GLY A 375 13.78 11.02 6.11
C GLY A 375 13.94 12.01 4.97
N VAL A 376 13.12 11.83 3.96
CA VAL A 376 13.00 12.71 2.80
C VAL A 376 11.53 13.04 2.62
N GLU A 377 11.22 14.32 2.51
CA GLU A 377 9.93 14.85 2.09
C GLU A 377 9.98 15.14 0.60
N PHE A 378 8.97 14.71 -0.12
CA PHE A 378 8.77 14.92 -1.55
C PHE A 378 7.58 15.85 -1.75
N SER A 379 7.78 16.90 -2.53
CA SER A 379 6.77 17.93 -2.82
C SER A 379 6.77 18.34 -4.28
N ASN A 380 5.93 19.28 -4.64
CA ASN A 380 5.68 19.70 -6.01
C ASN A 380 5.37 18.48 -6.92
N LEU A 381 4.36 17.72 -6.52
CA LEU A 381 3.97 16.48 -7.19
C LEU A 381 3.30 16.81 -8.52
N THR A 382 3.86 16.30 -9.61
CA THR A 382 3.36 16.52 -10.97
C THR A 382 3.13 15.18 -11.69
N PRO A 383 2.25 15.14 -12.70
CA PRO A 383 2.15 13.95 -13.54
C PRO A 383 3.44 13.74 -14.35
N LEU A 384 3.65 12.51 -14.82
CA LEU A 384 4.79 12.17 -15.66
C LEU A 384 4.79 12.94 -16.98
N LEU A 385 3.62 13.10 -17.60
CA LEU A 385 3.47 13.85 -18.84
C LEU A 385 3.50 15.35 -18.56
N ILE A 386 4.51 16.03 -19.10
CA ILE A 386 4.74 17.46 -18.87
C ILE A 386 3.83 18.34 -19.72
N ARG A 387 3.61 17.96 -20.99
CA ARG A 387 2.80 18.70 -21.95
C ARG A 387 1.95 17.75 -22.77
N THR A 388 0.74 18.18 -23.11
CA THR A 388 -0.15 17.48 -24.01
C THR A 388 -0.41 18.33 -25.25
N SER A 389 -0.73 17.66 -26.36
CA SER A 389 -1.09 18.37 -27.60
C SER A 389 -2.40 19.17 -27.51
N THR A 390 -3.17 18.97 -26.45
CA THR A 390 -4.45 19.67 -26.23
C THR A 390 -4.35 20.87 -25.30
N ASP A 391 -3.24 21.03 -24.59
CA ASP A 391 -3.01 22.13 -23.63
C ASP A 391 -2.40 23.36 -24.30
N LEU A 392 -2.94 23.77 -25.44
CA LEU A 392 -2.30 24.74 -26.34
C LEU A 392 -2.94 26.14 -26.26
N ALA A 393 -2.98 26.72 -25.07
CA ALA A 393 -3.24 28.16 -24.93
C ALA A 393 -2.02 29.00 -25.38
N ASP A 394 -0.81 28.48 -25.17
CA ASP A 394 0.44 28.99 -25.67
C ASP A 394 1.26 27.83 -26.26
N PRO A 395 1.38 27.73 -27.58
CA PRO A 395 2.13 26.66 -28.23
C PRO A 395 3.61 26.61 -27.84
N ALA A 396 4.17 27.73 -27.38
CA ALA A 396 5.55 27.78 -26.91
C ALA A 396 5.70 27.13 -25.52
N LYS A 397 4.65 27.19 -24.69
CA LYS A 397 4.69 26.78 -23.29
C LYS A 397 3.47 25.99 -22.79
N PRO A 398 2.81 25.15 -23.60
CA PRO A 398 1.64 24.43 -23.12
C PRO A 398 2.07 23.40 -22.07
N LEU A 399 1.54 23.52 -20.86
CA LEU A 399 1.77 22.59 -19.77
C LEU A 399 0.57 21.67 -19.61
N ASN A 400 0.82 20.47 -19.09
CA ASN A 400 -0.25 19.58 -18.66
C ASN A 400 -0.92 20.17 -17.42
N THR A 401 -2.22 20.44 -17.53
CA THR A 401 -3.03 20.98 -16.43
C THR A 401 -3.58 19.88 -15.51
N ALA A 402 -3.44 18.60 -15.89
CA ALA A 402 -3.82 17.49 -15.04
C ALA A 402 -2.95 17.47 -13.76
N ARG A 403 -3.56 17.04 -12.66
CA ARG A 403 -2.84 16.82 -11.41
C ARG A 403 -2.23 15.42 -11.39
N ALA A 404 -1.15 15.29 -10.63
CA ALA A 404 -0.66 13.99 -10.23
C ALA A 404 -1.71 13.30 -9.33
N TYR A 405 -1.77 11.98 -9.36
CA TYR A 405 -2.78 11.25 -8.61
C TYR A 405 -2.30 9.87 -8.18
N PHE A 406 -2.99 9.32 -7.18
CA PHE A 406 -3.00 7.90 -6.94
C PHE A 406 -4.42 7.35 -7.06
N ASP A 407 -4.51 6.09 -7.44
CA ASP A 407 -5.76 5.32 -7.51
C ASP A 407 -5.43 3.89 -7.10
N THR A 408 -6.02 3.41 -6.01
CA THR A 408 -5.78 2.04 -5.56
C THR A 408 -6.24 0.99 -6.56
N GLY A 409 -7.00 1.43 -7.59
CA GLY A 409 -7.78 0.49 -8.37
C GLY A 409 -8.79 -0.24 -7.50
N ASP A 410 -9.28 -1.34 -7.99
CA ASP A 410 -10.27 -2.14 -7.28
C ASP A 410 -9.56 -3.04 -6.25
N VAL A 411 -9.88 -2.87 -4.97
CA VAL A 411 -9.33 -3.67 -3.87
C VAL A 411 -10.42 -4.53 -3.28
N TYR A 412 -10.16 -5.83 -3.18
CA TYR A 412 -11.10 -6.83 -2.69
C TYR A 412 -10.53 -7.53 -1.46
N PHE A 413 -11.35 -7.70 -0.44
CA PHE A 413 -11.04 -8.46 0.76
C PHE A 413 -12.02 -9.63 0.83
N ASN A 414 -11.51 -10.85 0.81
CA ASN A 414 -12.30 -12.07 0.84
C ASN A 414 -11.74 -13.07 1.85
N LEU A 415 -12.62 -13.81 2.50
CA LEU A 415 -12.22 -15.00 3.22
C LEU A 415 -12.28 -16.19 2.25
N ILE A 416 -11.26 -17.03 2.27
CA ILE A 416 -11.15 -18.16 1.34
C ILE A 416 -10.74 -19.45 2.07
N ASN A 417 -11.15 -20.58 1.50
CA ASN A 417 -10.64 -21.89 1.85
C ASN A 417 -10.11 -22.56 0.58
N SER A 418 -8.92 -22.15 0.16
CA SER A 418 -8.32 -22.61 -1.09
C SER A 418 -6.81 -22.70 -0.98
N LYS A 419 -6.22 -23.64 -1.71
CA LYS A 419 -4.76 -23.82 -1.83
C LYS A 419 -4.14 -22.96 -2.92
N LYS A 420 -4.95 -22.56 -3.89
CA LYS A 420 -4.47 -21.85 -5.08
C LYS A 420 -5.42 -20.71 -5.41
N VAL A 421 -4.86 -19.58 -5.73
CA VAL A 421 -5.60 -18.44 -6.27
C VAL A 421 -4.85 -17.96 -7.51
N GLN A 422 -5.57 -17.80 -8.60
CA GLN A 422 -4.99 -17.33 -9.84
C GLN A 422 -4.71 -15.83 -9.75
N LEU A 423 -3.52 -15.41 -10.16
CA LEU A 423 -3.20 -14.01 -10.41
C LEU A 423 -3.60 -13.72 -11.87
N PRO A 424 -4.49 -12.77 -12.14
CA PRO A 424 -4.71 -12.33 -13.50
C PRO A 424 -3.43 -11.71 -14.01
N VAL A 425 -2.91 -12.32 -15.05
CA VAL A 425 -1.73 -11.84 -15.76
C VAL A 425 -2.24 -11.00 -16.91
N ASN A 426 -1.80 -9.77 -16.97
CA ASN A 426 -2.08 -8.90 -18.08
C ASN A 426 -1.51 -9.49 -19.37
N ASP A 427 -2.21 -9.32 -20.49
CA ASP A 427 -1.74 -9.73 -21.82
C ASP A 427 -0.38 -9.15 -22.18
N THR A 428 0.01 -8.00 -21.61
CA THR A 428 1.33 -7.41 -21.80
C THR A 428 2.44 -8.22 -21.16
N LEU A 429 2.17 -9.00 -20.10
CA LEU A 429 3.15 -9.95 -19.53
C LEU A 429 3.34 -11.18 -20.38
N ASN A 430 2.39 -11.51 -21.24
CA ASN A 430 2.48 -12.57 -22.23
C ASN A 430 3.11 -12.10 -23.54
N ASN A 431 3.44 -10.84 -23.67
CA ASN A 431 4.00 -10.28 -24.88
C ASN A 431 5.53 -10.50 -25.00
N SER A 432 6.07 -10.10 -26.12
CA SER A 432 7.48 -10.25 -26.46
C SER A 432 8.47 -9.52 -25.53
N ARG A 433 8.01 -8.57 -24.71
CA ARG A 433 8.90 -7.85 -23.78
C ARG A 433 9.42 -8.73 -22.67
N LEU A 434 8.60 -9.66 -22.18
CA LEU A 434 9.01 -10.65 -21.18
C LEU A 434 9.42 -12.00 -21.77
N THR A 435 9.41 -12.15 -23.11
CA THR A 435 9.98 -13.34 -23.75
C THR A 435 11.49 -13.32 -23.59
N ILE A 436 12.03 -14.36 -23.00
CA ILE A 436 13.46 -14.53 -22.75
C ILE A 436 14.06 -15.45 -23.82
N GLY A 437 15.03 -14.94 -24.55
CA GLY A 437 15.65 -15.65 -25.68
C GLY A 437 14.79 -15.65 -26.94
N SER A 438 15.38 -16.14 -28.06
CA SER A 438 14.69 -16.19 -29.36
C SER A 438 13.68 -17.33 -29.46
N THR A 439 13.66 -18.23 -28.51
CA THR A 439 13.04 -19.51 -28.76
C THR A 439 12.00 -19.93 -27.79
N THR A 440 11.81 -19.25 -26.66
CA THR A 440 10.90 -19.98 -25.83
C THR A 440 10.45 -19.39 -24.56
N GLY A 441 9.25 -19.43 -24.46
CA GLY A 441 8.56 -19.55 -23.22
C GLY A 441 8.26 -18.19 -22.62
N ASN A 442 7.02 -17.87 -22.68
CA ASN A 442 6.43 -16.87 -21.79
C ASN A 442 6.84 -17.20 -20.37
N ILE A 443 7.37 -16.23 -19.68
CA ILE A 443 7.68 -16.31 -18.24
C ILE A 443 6.46 -16.76 -17.45
N THR A 444 5.27 -16.60 -18.01
CA THR A 444 3.98 -16.68 -17.35
C THR A 444 3.34 -18.06 -17.32
N THR A 445 3.81 -19.04 -18.05
CA THR A 445 3.09 -20.33 -18.22
C THR A 445 2.90 -21.15 -16.94
N ASN A 446 3.62 -20.85 -15.86
CA ASN A 446 3.42 -21.49 -14.55
C ASN A 446 3.31 -20.51 -13.39
N ALA A 447 3.31 -19.19 -13.66
CA ALA A 447 3.29 -18.17 -12.65
C ALA A 447 1.87 -17.63 -12.34
N ASP A 448 0.88 -18.14 -13.08
CA ASP A 448 -0.51 -17.66 -13.00
C ASP A 448 -1.20 -18.07 -11.70
N TYR A 449 -0.57 -18.93 -10.91
CA TYR A 449 -1.16 -19.48 -9.70
C TYR A 449 -0.32 -19.17 -8.47
N LEU A 450 -0.99 -18.67 -7.42
CA LEU A 450 -0.42 -18.58 -6.09
C LEU A 450 -0.74 -19.85 -5.32
N HIS A 451 0.30 -20.50 -4.79
CA HIS A 451 0.15 -21.66 -3.93
C HIS A 451 0.10 -21.22 -2.47
N LEU A 452 -1.01 -21.46 -1.78
CA LEU A 452 -1.16 -21.14 -0.35
C LEU A 452 -0.39 -22.09 0.56
N VAL A 453 -0.26 -23.34 0.15
CA VAL A 453 0.38 -24.39 0.93
C VAL A 453 1.40 -25.07 0.05
N HIS A 454 2.65 -25.07 0.48
CA HIS A 454 3.75 -25.67 -0.27
C HIS A 454 4.32 -26.92 0.38
N ASP A 455 3.92 -27.22 1.62
CA ASP A 455 4.48 -28.30 2.44
C ASP A 455 3.90 -29.70 2.11
N GLY A 456 3.10 -29.79 1.06
CA GLY A 456 2.45 -31.03 0.66
C GLY A 456 1.23 -31.39 1.50
N THR A 457 0.77 -30.53 2.41
CA THR A 457 -0.47 -30.79 3.16
C THR A 457 -1.68 -30.86 2.22
N THR A 458 -2.61 -31.73 2.56
CA THR A 458 -3.82 -31.95 1.75
C THR A 458 -4.95 -31.00 2.09
N SER A 459 -4.89 -30.37 3.25
CA SER A 459 -5.94 -29.45 3.73
C SER A 459 -5.81 -28.05 3.12
N ASN A 460 -6.94 -27.43 2.81
CA ASN A 460 -7.00 -26.03 2.45
C ASN A 460 -6.93 -25.17 3.72
N PRO A 461 -6.08 -24.14 3.79
CA PRO A 461 -6.11 -23.21 4.91
C PRO A 461 -7.32 -22.28 4.83
N ASN A 462 -7.87 -21.90 5.98
CA ASN A 462 -8.75 -20.74 6.06
C ASN A 462 -7.89 -19.49 6.04
N ALA A 463 -8.07 -18.64 5.06
CA ALA A 463 -7.18 -17.53 4.75
C ALA A 463 -7.93 -16.24 4.42
N LEU A 464 -7.27 -15.10 4.63
CA LEU A 464 -7.67 -13.81 4.10
C LEU A 464 -6.98 -13.59 2.76
N ALA A 465 -7.76 -13.32 1.72
CA ALA A 465 -7.28 -12.90 0.42
C ALA A 465 -7.52 -11.39 0.24
N VAL A 466 -6.48 -10.69 -0.18
CA VAL A 466 -6.54 -9.30 -0.62
C VAL A 466 -6.11 -9.26 -2.08
N ALA A 467 -7.00 -8.76 -2.93
CA ALA A 467 -6.69 -8.61 -4.35
C ALA A 467 -6.76 -7.14 -4.77
N VAL A 468 -5.79 -6.71 -5.55
CA VAL A 468 -5.70 -5.35 -6.10
C VAL A 468 -5.72 -5.45 -7.62
N ARG A 469 -6.54 -4.64 -8.28
CA ARG A 469 -6.67 -4.60 -9.73
C ARG A 469 -6.55 -3.18 -10.25
N GLY A 470 -5.48 -2.96 -10.99
CA GLY A 470 -5.28 -1.70 -11.68
C GLY A 470 -4.85 -0.54 -10.77
N PHE A 471 -4.02 -0.79 -9.76
CA PHE A 471 -3.42 0.30 -8.98
C PHE A 471 -2.55 1.18 -9.88
N ASN A 472 -2.74 2.49 -9.76
CA ASN A 472 -1.94 3.49 -10.46
C ASN A 472 -1.45 4.56 -9.49
N PHE A 473 -0.17 4.87 -9.59
CA PHE A 473 0.43 6.03 -8.95
C PHE A 473 1.12 6.87 -10.02
N ASN A 474 0.46 7.94 -10.45
CA ASN A 474 0.97 8.81 -11.51
C ASN A 474 1.42 10.14 -10.90
N ALA A 475 2.49 10.07 -10.12
CA ALA A 475 3.11 11.22 -9.50
C ALA A 475 4.63 11.11 -9.56
N ILE A 476 5.27 12.24 -9.86
CA ILE A 476 6.69 12.45 -9.72
C ILE A 476 6.93 13.67 -8.86
N ALA A 477 7.86 13.57 -7.93
CA ALA A 477 8.26 14.70 -7.10
C ALA A 477 9.30 15.54 -7.82
N ARG A 478 9.11 16.85 -7.81
CA ARG A 478 10.05 17.82 -8.39
C ARG A 478 11.00 18.41 -7.36
N THR A 479 10.59 18.37 -6.12
CA THR A 479 11.30 19.00 -5.02
C THR A 479 11.43 17.99 -3.90
N THR A 480 12.58 17.98 -3.27
CA THR A 480 12.87 17.13 -2.12
C THR A 480 13.50 17.94 -0.99
N LYS A 481 13.23 17.50 0.23
CA LYS A 481 13.79 18.08 1.44
C LYS A 481 14.17 16.98 2.41
N PHE A 482 15.37 17.04 2.96
CA PHE A 482 15.72 16.13 4.07
C PHE A 482 15.02 16.59 5.35
N ILE A 483 14.43 15.65 6.05
CA ILE A 483 13.70 15.87 7.30
C ILE A 483 14.22 14.94 8.40
N SER A 484 13.89 15.24 9.63
CA SER A 484 14.13 14.34 10.76
C SER A 484 12.82 13.88 11.38
N SER A 485 12.85 12.74 12.06
CA SER A 485 11.72 12.31 12.89
C SER A 485 11.48 13.30 14.03
N SER A 486 10.28 13.29 14.56
CA SER A 486 9.89 14.08 15.74
C SER A 486 10.76 13.81 16.97
N ASP A 487 11.35 12.62 17.03
CA ASP A 487 12.15 12.15 18.16
C ASP A 487 13.60 12.68 18.18
N VAL A 488 14.07 13.27 17.08
CA VAL A 488 15.43 13.84 17.01
C VAL A 488 15.46 15.14 17.78
N THR A 489 15.84 15.07 19.06
CA THR A 489 15.99 16.23 19.93
C THR A 489 17.46 16.69 19.99
N GLY A 490 17.69 18.01 19.94
CA GLY A 490 18.98 18.62 20.22
C GLY A 490 20.07 18.46 19.17
N VAL A 491 19.82 17.74 18.08
CA VAL A 491 20.71 17.60 16.95
C VAL A 491 20.08 18.31 15.75
N ASP A 492 20.86 19.07 15.05
CA ASP A 492 20.55 19.74 13.81
C ASP A 492 19.36 19.13 13.05
N ILE A 493 18.17 19.62 13.32
CA ILE A 493 17.06 19.41 12.40
C ILE A 493 17.58 19.91 11.06
N PRO A 494 17.55 19.10 10.00
CA PRO A 494 18.03 19.59 8.72
C PRO A 494 17.24 20.85 8.36
N THR A 495 17.88 21.98 8.48
CA THR A 495 17.37 23.24 7.92
C THR A 495 17.65 23.30 6.43
N ASN A 496 17.87 22.13 5.82
CA ASN A 496 18.16 22.05 4.41
C ASN A 496 17.00 22.67 3.63
N PRO A 497 17.26 23.66 2.80
CA PRO A 497 16.22 24.18 1.92
C PRO A 497 15.71 23.06 1.02
N ALA A 498 14.50 23.23 0.54
CA ALA A 498 13.98 22.39 -0.52
C ALA A 498 14.93 22.43 -1.73
N GLN A 499 15.20 21.30 -2.31
CA GLN A 499 16.16 21.15 -3.41
C GLN A 499 15.45 20.73 -4.69
N ASN A 500 15.89 21.26 -5.81
CA ASN A 500 15.30 21.01 -7.13
C ASN A 500 15.80 19.70 -7.75
N TRP A 501 15.76 18.61 -7.00
CA TRP A 501 15.87 17.26 -7.54
C TRP A 501 14.67 16.44 -7.05
N GLY A 502 14.30 15.44 -7.80
CA GLY A 502 13.13 14.66 -7.48
C GLY A 502 13.31 13.17 -7.73
N LEU A 503 12.33 12.46 -7.27
CA LEU A 503 12.19 11.03 -7.46
C LEU A 503 10.85 10.74 -8.12
N GLY A 504 10.86 9.96 -9.19
CA GLY A 504 9.69 9.39 -9.79
C GLY A 504 9.62 7.90 -9.47
N LEU A 505 8.56 7.49 -8.81
CA LEU A 505 8.18 6.09 -8.59
C LEU A 505 6.77 5.85 -9.13
N PRO A 506 6.49 6.17 -10.41
CA PRO A 506 5.18 5.90 -10.96
C PRO A 506 4.96 4.39 -11.07
N PHE A 507 3.72 3.96 -10.81
CA PHE A 507 3.24 2.61 -11.04
C PHE A 507 2.07 2.67 -12.01
N TYR A 508 2.11 1.80 -13.00
CA TYR A 508 1.06 1.67 -13.99
C TYR A 508 0.49 0.26 -13.99
N ASN A 509 -0.81 0.18 -13.82
CA ASN A 509 -1.61 -1.04 -13.83
C ASN A 509 -1.00 -2.17 -12.98
N LEU A 510 -0.73 -1.86 -11.70
CA LEU A 510 -0.28 -2.88 -10.77
C LEU A 510 -1.46 -3.76 -10.37
N ASN A 511 -1.28 -5.06 -10.50
CA ASN A 511 -2.19 -6.08 -10.02
C ASN A 511 -1.50 -6.92 -8.96
N ALA A 512 -2.21 -7.25 -7.90
CA ALA A 512 -1.67 -8.09 -6.84
C ALA A 512 -2.73 -9.01 -6.25
N ASN A 513 -2.31 -10.19 -5.82
CA ASN A 513 -3.02 -11.04 -4.88
C ASN A 513 -2.10 -11.28 -3.69
N MET A 514 -2.62 -11.07 -2.51
CA MET A 514 -1.95 -11.45 -1.27
C MET A 514 -2.91 -12.31 -0.45
N ILE A 515 -2.42 -13.44 -0.02
CA ILE A 515 -3.20 -14.38 0.77
C ILE A 515 -2.43 -14.67 2.04
N THR A 516 -3.13 -14.60 3.18
CA THR A 516 -2.50 -14.76 4.49
C THR A 516 -3.31 -15.69 5.39
N TYR A 517 -2.62 -16.45 6.21
CA TYR A 517 -3.19 -17.35 7.21
C TYR A 517 -2.25 -17.50 8.40
N GLY A 518 -2.80 -17.78 9.57
CA GLY A 518 -1.98 -18.11 10.74
C GLY A 518 -1.32 -19.49 10.55
N THR A 519 -0.09 -19.65 11.02
CA THR A 519 0.62 -20.92 11.02
C THR A 519 1.63 -21.00 12.16
N THR A 520 2.02 -22.21 12.54
CA THR A 520 3.03 -22.47 13.55
C THR A 520 4.19 -23.26 12.95
N VAL A 521 5.39 -22.72 13.01
CA VAL A 521 6.61 -23.38 12.50
C VAL A 521 7.61 -23.54 13.63
N SER A 522 7.99 -24.78 13.94
CA SER A 522 8.95 -25.10 15.00
C SER A 522 8.60 -24.45 16.37
N GLY A 523 7.31 -24.38 16.69
CA GLY A 523 6.80 -23.80 17.93
C GLY A 523 6.74 -22.27 17.97
N SER A 524 6.97 -21.60 16.84
CA SER A 524 6.79 -20.16 16.68
C SER A 524 5.54 -19.84 15.86
N GLU A 525 4.74 -18.90 16.34
CA GLU A 525 3.65 -18.31 15.54
C GLU A 525 4.23 -17.55 14.37
N ARG A 526 3.65 -17.74 13.20
CA ARG A 526 4.06 -17.07 11.96
C ARG A 526 2.85 -16.74 11.12
N LEU A 527 3.03 -15.79 10.22
CA LEU A 527 2.08 -15.50 9.15
C LEU A 527 2.48 -16.33 7.92
N GLY A 528 1.66 -17.30 7.55
CA GLY A 528 1.76 -17.95 6.25
C GLY A 528 1.25 -17.00 5.16
N PHE A 529 1.91 -16.95 4.02
CA PHE A 529 1.48 -16.10 2.91
C PHE A 529 1.74 -16.70 1.54
N ALA A 530 0.95 -16.26 0.58
CA ALA A 530 1.26 -16.32 -0.84
C ALA A 530 1.05 -14.93 -1.45
N LEU A 531 1.96 -14.52 -2.31
CA LEU A 531 1.96 -13.20 -2.95
C LEU A 531 2.18 -13.37 -4.44
N GLY A 532 1.38 -12.69 -5.24
CA GLY A 532 1.64 -12.41 -6.64
C GLY A 532 1.45 -10.92 -6.90
N LEU A 533 2.37 -10.35 -7.65
CA LEU A 533 2.35 -8.95 -8.02
C LEU A 533 2.82 -8.82 -9.47
N SER A 534 2.09 -8.05 -10.26
CA SER A 534 2.47 -7.71 -11.63
C SER A 534 2.30 -6.22 -11.89
N THR A 535 3.17 -5.65 -12.72
CA THR A 535 3.06 -4.27 -13.22
C THR A 535 3.17 -4.24 -14.73
N GLU A 536 2.55 -3.25 -15.36
CA GLU A 536 2.82 -2.93 -16.76
C GLU A 536 3.94 -1.89 -16.87
N GLY A 537 4.83 -2.12 -17.82
CA GLY A 537 5.94 -1.21 -18.08
C GLY A 537 5.49 0.16 -18.54
N ARG A 538 4.54 0.22 -19.46
CA ARG A 538 3.99 1.46 -19.97
C ARG A 538 2.70 1.25 -20.77
N ASN A 539 1.92 2.32 -20.90
CA ASN A 539 0.82 2.36 -21.86
C ASN A 539 1.33 2.58 -23.31
N THR A 540 0.42 2.58 -24.27
CA THR A 540 0.74 2.73 -25.69
C THR A 540 1.36 4.09 -26.03
N THR A 541 0.97 5.15 -25.34
CA THR A 541 1.46 6.52 -25.54
C THR A 541 2.76 6.81 -24.80
N GLY A 542 3.11 6.03 -23.78
CA GLY A 542 4.34 6.18 -22.98
C GLY A 542 4.30 7.36 -22.02
N ASP A 543 3.11 7.76 -21.61
CA ASP A 543 2.86 8.83 -20.61
C ASP A 543 2.42 8.27 -19.25
N LYS A 544 2.18 6.97 -19.19
CA LYS A 544 2.01 6.20 -17.94
C LYS A 544 3.00 5.05 -17.95
N THR A 545 3.67 4.86 -16.85
CA THR A 545 4.75 3.86 -16.75
C THR A 545 4.92 3.35 -15.34
N THR A 546 5.51 2.16 -15.22
CA THR A 546 6.17 1.72 -13.98
C THR A 546 7.65 2.01 -14.12
N SER A 547 8.20 2.88 -13.26
CA SER A 547 9.57 3.35 -13.38
C SER A 547 10.15 3.75 -12.03
N ILE A 548 11.48 3.75 -11.94
CA ILE A 548 12.27 4.29 -10.83
C ILE A 548 13.26 5.27 -11.42
N ILE A 549 12.97 6.57 -11.34
CA ILE A 549 13.75 7.60 -12.03
C ILE A 549 14.13 8.72 -11.07
N LEU A 550 15.37 9.19 -11.19
CA LEU A 550 15.82 10.43 -10.61
C LEU A 550 15.57 11.57 -11.61
N ILE A 551 15.10 12.69 -11.11
CA ILE A 551 14.63 13.82 -11.92
C ILE A 551 15.41 15.05 -11.54
N ASP A 552 15.93 15.75 -12.55
CA ASP A 552 16.45 17.10 -12.39
C ASP A 552 15.28 18.09 -12.46
N GLY A 553 14.91 18.63 -11.31
CA GLY A 553 13.87 19.63 -11.16
C GLY A 553 14.37 21.07 -11.27
N ALA A 554 15.66 21.28 -11.60
CA ALA A 554 16.24 22.62 -11.73
C ALA A 554 15.55 23.42 -12.84
N ASP A 555 15.52 24.73 -12.69
CA ASP A 555 14.97 25.62 -13.69
C ASP A 555 15.75 25.53 -15.01
N ASN A 556 15.03 25.55 -16.10
CA ASN A 556 15.62 25.53 -17.41
C ASN A 556 16.24 26.93 -17.68
N PRO A 557 17.57 27.05 -17.90
CA PRO A 557 18.21 28.35 -18.16
C PRO A 557 17.69 29.02 -19.42
N LEU A 558 17.07 28.28 -20.35
CA LEU A 558 16.47 28.81 -21.58
C LEU A 558 15.00 29.19 -21.41
N ASP A 559 14.36 28.73 -20.35
CA ASP A 559 12.97 29.02 -20.05
C ASP A 559 12.76 28.93 -18.53
N SER A 560 12.84 30.07 -17.87
CA SER A 560 12.74 30.17 -16.40
C SER A 560 11.41 29.72 -15.80
N ASN A 561 10.38 29.48 -16.62
CA ASN A 561 9.09 29.01 -16.16
C ASN A 561 8.95 27.48 -16.21
N ASN A 562 9.95 26.77 -16.73
CA ASN A 562 9.91 25.32 -16.89
C ASN A 562 11.20 24.68 -16.37
N ALA A 563 11.07 23.65 -15.57
CA ALA A 563 12.18 22.82 -15.15
C ALA A 563 12.87 22.14 -16.34
N THR A 564 14.13 21.73 -16.18
CA THR A 564 14.92 21.07 -17.22
C THR A 564 14.30 19.74 -17.67
N ASN A 565 13.57 19.07 -16.78
CA ASN A 565 12.86 17.80 -17.05
C ASN A 565 13.76 16.65 -17.52
N TYR A 566 15.04 16.66 -17.17
CA TYR A 566 15.92 15.51 -17.36
C TYR A 566 15.64 14.42 -16.34
N TYR A 567 15.79 13.18 -16.78
CA TYR A 567 15.74 12.03 -15.88
C TYR A 567 16.86 11.04 -16.20
N ILE A 568 17.15 10.20 -15.22
CA ILE A 568 17.95 8.99 -15.35
C ILE A 568 17.37 7.90 -14.46
N GLY A 569 17.33 6.67 -14.92
CA GLY A 569 16.90 5.54 -14.11
C GLY A 569 16.40 4.36 -14.88
N LEU A 570 15.64 3.52 -14.19
CA LEU A 570 14.95 2.36 -14.76
C LEU A 570 13.52 2.76 -15.15
N ARG A 571 13.18 2.56 -16.40
CA ARG A 571 11.85 2.87 -16.93
C ARG A 571 11.21 1.66 -17.61
N ASN A 572 9.91 1.76 -17.82
CA ASN A 572 9.13 0.74 -18.53
C ASN A 572 9.29 -0.65 -17.88
N ILE A 573 9.15 -0.73 -16.56
CA ILE A 573 9.35 -1.96 -15.79
C ILE A 573 8.09 -2.82 -15.87
N ASP A 574 8.09 -3.78 -16.78
CA ASP A 574 7.17 -4.92 -16.72
C ASP A 574 7.71 -5.89 -15.66
N MET A 575 6.91 -6.22 -14.67
CA MET A 575 7.36 -7.07 -13.57
C MET A 575 6.31 -8.09 -13.18
N LEU A 576 6.77 -9.27 -12.81
CA LEU A 576 6.00 -10.30 -12.14
C LEU A 576 6.82 -10.85 -10.97
N ILE A 577 6.23 -10.83 -9.79
CA ILE A 577 6.77 -11.47 -8.60
C ILE A 577 5.75 -12.47 -8.10
N THR A 578 6.15 -13.71 -7.88
CA THR A 578 5.34 -14.70 -7.18
C THR A 578 6.16 -15.33 -6.06
N ALA A 579 5.56 -15.44 -4.89
CA ALA A 579 6.21 -16.05 -3.74
C ALA A 579 5.18 -16.72 -2.84
N TYR A 580 5.59 -17.75 -2.12
CA TYR A 580 4.89 -18.22 -0.94
C TYR A 580 5.88 -18.58 0.17
N GLY A 581 5.39 -18.55 1.39
CA GLY A 581 6.24 -18.84 2.52
C GLY A 581 5.64 -18.39 3.85
N THR A 582 6.52 -18.07 4.78
CA THR A 582 6.13 -17.60 6.11
C THR A 582 6.90 -16.35 6.51
N LEU A 583 6.22 -15.45 7.23
CA LEU A 583 6.78 -14.29 7.89
C LEU A 583 6.66 -14.50 9.41
N GLY A 584 7.76 -14.35 10.13
CA GLY A 584 7.79 -14.47 11.59
C GLY A 584 8.53 -13.32 12.24
N LEU A 585 8.03 -12.92 13.39
CA LEU A 585 8.72 -11.98 14.27
C LEU A 585 9.67 -12.78 15.15
N GLU A 586 10.96 -12.68 14.89
CA GLU A 586 12.01 -13.39 15.61
C GLU A 586 12.85 -12.42 16.45
N ASN A 587 13.75 -12.94 17.28
CA ASN A 587 14.58 -12.08 18.11
C ASN A 587 15.39 -11.09 17.24
N ASN A 588 15.08 -9.79 17.41
CA ASN A 588 15.75 -8.68 16.73
C ASN A 588 15.61 -8.60 15.20
N LYS A 589 14.70 -9.34 14.59
CA LYS A 589 14.51 -9.35 13.14
C LYS A 589 13.09 -9.77 12.75
N ILE A 590 12.73 -9.44 11.54
CA ILE A 590 11.56 -9.98 10.85
C ILE A 590 12.12 -10.97 9.82
N ASN A 591 11.76 -12.25 9.96
CA ASN A 591 12.24 -13.29 9.06
C ASN A 591 11.18 -13.66 8.03
N LEU A 592 11.55 -13.66 6.77
CA LEU A 592 10.78 -14.19 5.66
C LEU A 592 11.46 -15.45 5.13
N ASN A 593 10.78 -16.57 5.23
CA ASN A 593 11.22 -17.83 4.63
C ASN A 593 10.32 -18.14 3.42
N MET A 594 10.90 -18.08 2.24
CA MET A 594 10.22 -18.28 0.96
C MET A 594 10.79 -19.50 0.24
N PRO A 595 10.22 -20.69 0.43
CA PRO A 595 10.63 -21.88 -0.32
C PRO A 595 10.51 -21.70 -1.84
N LYS A 596 9.60 -20.82 -2.26
CA LYS A 596 9.45 -20.43 -3.67
C LYS A 596 9.38 -18.91 -3.78
N LEU A 597 10.25 -18.38 -4.61
CA LEU A 597 10.25 -16.99 -5.05
C LEU A 597 10.64 -16.96 -6.52
N THR A 598 9.79 -16.37 -7.34
CA THR A 598 10.09 -16.07 -8.74
C THR A 598 10.02 -14.56 -8.92
N ILE A 599 11.05 -13.99 -9.50
CA ILE A 599 11.11 -12.58 -9.90
C ILE A 599 11.37 -12.57 -11.39
N ALA A 600 10.46 -12.00 -12.16
CA ALA A 600 10.65 -11.79 -13.59
C ALA A 600 10.42 -10.31 -13.90
N ALA A 601 11.30 -9.72 -14.70
CA ALA A 601 11.16 -8.33 -15.10
C ALA A 601 11.80 -8.05 -16.45
N ALA A 602 11.21 -7.10 -17.18
CA ALA A 602 11.82 -6.45 -18.31
C ALA A 602 11.82 -4.93 -18.08
N MET A 603 12.94 -4.28 -18.28
CA MET A 603 13.10 -2.86 -17.98
C MET A 603 14.15 -2.23 -18.89
N GLU A 604 14.16 -0.91 -18.94
CA GLU A 604 15.11 -0.11 -19.69
C GLU A 604 15.91 0.78 -18.75
N LEU A 605 17.25 0.69 -18.78
CA LEU A 605 18.12 1.70 -18.21
C LEU A 605 18.20 2.85 -19.20
N ALA A 606 17.72 4.02 -18.82
CA ALA A 606 17.55 5.14 -19.74
C ALA A 606 17.88 6.48 -19.06
N GLY A 607 18.20 7.48 -19.90
CA GLY A 607 18.37 8.86 -19.47
C GLY A 607 18.02 9.81 -20.62
N GLY A 608 17.19 10.80 -20.32
CA GLY A 608 16.68 11.69 -21.36
C GLY A 608 15.70 12.72 -20.78
N TYR A 609 14.72 13.10 -21.56
CA TYR A 609 13.68 14.03 -21.15
C TYR A 609 12.39 13.32 -20.79
N LEU A 610 11.68 13.84 -19.80
CA LEU A 610 10.34 13.37 -19.43
C LEU A 610 9.35 13.52 -20.60
N PRO A 611 8.32 12.66 -20.68
CA PRO A 611 7.32 12.72 -21.75
C PRO A 611 6.71 14.11 -21.91
N GLY A 612 6.63 14.58 -23.15
CA GLY A 612 6.06 15.88 -23.49
C GLY A 612 6.94 17.08 -23.12
N SER A 613 8.21 16.89 -22.76
CA SER A 613 9.10 17.99 -22.38
C SER A 613 9.48 18.89 -23.56
N ARG A 614 9.58 18.33 -24.75
CA ARG A 614 9.92 19.06 -25.97
C ARG A 614 8.83 18.89 -27.03
N TYR A 615 8.68 19.92 -27.86
CA TYR A 615 7.79 19.92 -29.02
C TYR A 615 8.55 19.94 -30.32
N ARG A 616 7.95 19.43 -31.35
CA ARG A 616 8.43 19.59 -32.72
C ARG A 616 7.28 20.09 -33.60
N SER A 617 7.61 20.83 -34.65
CA SER A 617 6.68 21.08 -35.74
C SER A 617 6.36 19.78 -36.48
N ILE A 618 5.08 19.45 -36.62
CA ILE A 618 4.64 18.24 -37.34
C ILE A 618 4.61 18.49 -38.85
N PHE A 619 4.47 19.75 -39.25
CA PHE A 619 4.32 20.12 -40.66
C PHE A 619 5.35 21.18 -41.08
N THR A 620 5.96 20.98 -42.23
CA THR A 620 6.72 22.01 -42.94
C THR A 620 5.73 23.02 -43.53
N GLY A 621 5.78 24.25 -43.09
CA GLY A 621 4.90 25.32 -43.57
C GLY A 621 3.81 25.74 -42.62
N CYS A 622 3.94 25.45 -41.33
CA CYS A 622 3.08 25.99 -40.30
C CYS A 622 3.01 27.52 -40.35
N SER A 623 1.82 28.05 -40.30
CA SER A 623 1.58 29.50 -40.24
C SER A 623 1.07 29.90 -38.86
N ALA A 624 1.30 31.16 -38.48
CA ALA A 624 0.84 31.69 -37.20
C ALA A 624 -0.67 31.50 -36.93
N ALA A 625 -1.48 31.32 -37.99
CA ALA A 625 -2.92 31.05 -37.86
C ALA A 625 -3.25 29.59 -37.49
N ASN A 626 -2.30 28.64 -37.63
CA ASN A 626 -2.50 27.21 -37.42
C ASN A 626 -1.40 26.59 -36.56
N GLU A 627 -0.70 27.39 -35.78
CA GLU A 627 0.45 26.96 -34.97
C GLU A 627 0.13 25.79 -34.02
N ILE A 628 -1.05 25.81 -33.43
CA ILE A 628 -1.53 24.78 -32.50
C ILE A 628 -1.54 23.38 -33.14
N ALA A 629 -1.96 23.27 -34.38
CA ALA A 629 -2.02 21.99 -35.09
C ALA A 629 -0.65 21.49 -35.55
N CYS A 630 0.38 22.34 -35.46
CA CYS A 630 1.71 22.06 -36.00
C CYS A 630 2.68 21.42 -34.99
N TYR A 631 2.34 21.42 -33.72
CA TYR A 631 3.22 20.95 -32.67
C TYR A 631 2.71 19.64 -32.03
N ALA A 632 3.62 18.73 -31.73
CA ALA A 632 3.36 17.53 -30.99
C ALA A 632 4.47 17.26 -30.00
N PRO A 633 4.17 16.71 -28.84
CA PRO A 633 5.19 16.25 -27.91
C PRO A 633 6.13 15.25 -28.59
N VAL A 634 7.43 15.45 -28.48
CA VAL A 634 8.43 14.56 -29.06
C VAL A 634 8.99 13.56 -28.07
N ASP A 635 9.03 13.91 -26.79
CA ASP A 635 9.55 13.02 -25.75
C ASP A 635 8.44 12.08 -25.28
N SER A 636 8.77 10.80 -25.22
CA SER A 636 7.87 9.74 -24.78
C SER A 636 8.69 8.54 -24.37
N PHE A 637 8.22 7.78 -23.40
CA PHE A 637 8.86 6.52 -23.00
C PHE A 637 8.67 5.37 -24.00
N THR A 638 8.03 5.64 -25.13
CA THR A 638 8.03 4.71 -26.29
C THR A 638 9.30 4.79 -27.12
N LYS A 639 10.07 5.88 -27.01
CA LYS A 639 11.30 6.09 -27.76
C LYS A 639 12.45 5.25 -27.24
N LYS A 640 13.26 4.72 -28.14
CA LYS A 640 14.46 3.95 -27.81
C LYS A 640 15.72 4.79 -27.71
N ASP A 641 15.71 6.00 -28.26
CA ASP A 641 16.89 6.88 -28.34
C ASP A 641 17.50 7.26 -26.99
N ASP A 642 16.68 7.22 -25.94
CA ASP A 642 17.10 7.52 -24.56
C ASP A 642 17.57 6.27 -23.79
N VAL A 643 17.48 5.08 -24.38
CA VAL A 643 17.78 3.80 -23.72
C VAL A 643 19.23 3.44 -23.91
N PHE A 644 19.93 3.28 -22.79
CA PHE A 644 21.31 2.78 -22.80
C PHE A 644 21.38 1.28 -22.93
N LEU A 645 20.45 0.59 -22.24
CA LEU A 645 20.45 -0.86 -22.15
C LEU A 645 19.07 -1.36 -21.75
N GLY A 646 18.57 -2.36 -22.45
CA GLY A 646 17.44 -3.17 -22.00
C GLY A 646 17.93 -4.31 -21.09
N VAL A 647 17.17 -4.59 -20.04
CA VAL A 647 17.44 -5.70 -19.12
C VAL A 647 16.21 -6.57 -19.04
N LYS A 648 16.38 -7.87 -19.23
CA LYS A 648 15.37 -8.88 -18.92
C LYS A 648 15.95 -9.82 -17.89
N LEU A 649 15.19 -10.16 -16.87
CA LEU A 649 15.62 -11.11 -15.86
C LEU A 649 14.47 -12.03 -15.45
N LYS A 650 14.84 -13.24 -15.12
CA LYS A 650 14.00 -14.20 -14.42
C LYS A 650 14.86 -14.93 -13.43
N LEU A 651 14.54 -14.79 -12.16
CA LEU A 651 15.20 -15.46 -11.05
C LEU A 651 14.19 -16.37 -10.37
N ASP A 652 14.49 -17.63 -10.23
CA ASP A 652 13.61 -18.62 -9.67
C ASP A 652 14.35 -19.51 -8.66
N GLY A 653 13.82 -19.59 -7.45
CA GLY A 653 14.48 -20.31 -6.39
C GLY A 653 13.79 -20.19 -5.03
N SER A 654 14.56 -20.43 -3.98
CA SER A 654 14.14 -20.24 -2.60
C SER A 654 14.94 -19.12 -1.93
N MET A 655 14.29 -18.33 -1.08
CA MET A 655 14.93 -17.23 -0.37
C MET A 655 14.64 -17.29 1.13
N ASN A 656 15.67 -17.07 1.92
CA ASN A 656 15.52 -16.73 3.33
C ASN A 656 16.04 -15.30 3.53
N LEU A 657 15.20 -14.43 4.06
CA LEU A 657 15.46 -13.01 4.22
C LEU A 657 15.18 -12.58 5.65
N ASP A 658 16.17 -12.01 6.29
CA ASP A 658 16.03 -11.30 7.55
C ASP A 658 16.01 -9.80 7.29
N ILE A 659 14.92 -9.15 7.65
CA ILE A 659 14.84 -7.70 7.74
C ILE A 659 15.26 -7.34 9.17
N VAL A 660 16.40 -6.68 9.29
CA VAL A 660 16.97 -6.27 10.58
C VAL A 660 16.72 -4.78 10.77
N PRO A 661 15.80 -4.43 11.68
CA PRO A 661 15.46 -3.03 11.96
C PRO A 661 16.65 -2.26 12.53
N GLY A 662 16.70 -0.96 12.22
CA GLY A 662 17.75 -0.07 12.70
C GLY A 662 17.69 0.15 14.20
N VAL A 663 18.85 0.27 14.82
CA VAL A 663 18.96 0.57 16.26
C VAL A 663 18.62 2.04 16.54
N ASP A 664 18.24 2.32 17.79
CA ASP A 664 17.78 3.63 18.24
C ASP A 664 18.94 4.65 18.42
N THR A 665 19.77 4.78 17.43
CA THR A 665 20.81 5.82 17.34
C THR A 665 20.97 6.29 15.90
N LEU A 666 21.26 7.57 15.70
CA LEU A 666 21.49 8.11 14.35
C LEU A 666 22.60 7.37 13.60
N ALA A 667 23.63 6.94 14.29
CA ALA A 667 24.75 6.20 13.70
C ALA A 667 24.35 4.78 13.28
N GLY A 668 23.51 4.13 14.08
CA GLY A 668 23.05 2.75 13.84
C GLY A 668 21.74 2.64 13.08
N ASN A 669 21.13 3.76 12.70
CA ASN A 669 19.83 3.84 12.06
C ASN A 669 19.91 3.45 10.57
N ALA A 670 19.97 2.16 10.30
CA ALA A 670 19.97 1.59 8.97
C ALA A 670 19.08 0.36 8.92
N LEU A 671 18.22 0.29 7.92
CA LEU A 671 17.45 -0.94 7.64
C LEU A 671 18.36 -1.90 6.87
N SER A 672 18.55 -3.10 7.42
CA SER A 672 19.39 -4.12 6.80
C SER A 672 18.56 -5.29 6.30
N PHE A 673 18.97 -5.81 5.14
CA PHE A 673 18.40 -6.97 4.48
C PHE A 673 19.50 -8.02 4.38
N VAL A 674 19.41 -9.07 5.19
CA VAL A 674 20.41 -10.11 5.29
C VAL A 674 19.79 -11.44 4.94
N GLY A 675 20.43 -12.20 4.05
CA GLY A 675 19.85 -13.48 3.67
C GLY A 675 20.60 -14.17 2.56
N ASN A 676 19.92 -15.12 1.97
CA ASN A 676 20.44 -15.87 0.84
C ASN A 676 19.32 -16.20 -0.15
N TYR A 677 19.67 -16.21 -1.42
CA TYR A 677 18.84 -16.66 -2.51
C TYR A 677 19.51 -17.87 -3.18
N ASP A 678 18.84 -19.00 -3.11
CA ASP A 678 19.28 -20.25 -3.71
C ASP A 678 18.58 -20.44 -5.05
N LEU A 679 19.25 -20.04 -6.13
CA LEU A 679 18.76 -20.15 -7.51
C LEU A 679 18.74 -21.62 -7.92
N LYS A 680 17.55 -22.12 -8.24
CA LYS A 680 17.33 -23.51 -8.63
C LYS A 680 17.46 -23.69 -10.13
N GLY A 681 17.92 -24.86 -10.56
CA GLY A 681 17.82 -25.29 -11.93
C GLY A 681 16.40 -25.69 -12.31
N ALA A 682 16.13 -25.85 -13.61
CA ALA A 682 14.84 -26.34 -14.08
C ALA A 682 14.56 -27.75 -13.52
N GLY A 683 13.40 -27.93 -12.92
CA GLY A 683 12.95 -29.21 -12.36
C GLY A 683 12.00 -29.02 -11.17
N GLY A 684 11.04 -29.92 -11.01
CA GLY A 684 9.99 -29.76 -10.01
C GLY A 684 9.18 -28.49 -10.26
N ASP A 685 9.02 -27.67 -9.21
CA ASP A 685 8.30 -26.39 -9.28
C ASP A 685 9.17 -25.21 -9.75
N TYR A 686 10.47 -25.45 -10.09
CA TYR A 686 11.39 -24.40 -10.47
C TYR A 686 11.65 -24.37 -11.97
N THR A 687 11.88 -23.17 -12.47
CA THR A 687 12.27 -22.91 -13.87
C THR A 687 13.68 -22.36 -13.92
N ALA A 688 14.33 -22.40 -15.07
CA ALA A 688 15.68 -21.89 -15.24
C ALA A 688 15.73 -20.37 -14.99
N SER A 689 16.71 -19.93 -14.18
CA SER A 689 17.00 -18.51 -13.98
C SER A 689 17.86 -17.99 -15.14
N THR A 690 17.63 -16.73 -15.52
CA THR A 690 18.35 -16.08 -16.62
C THR A 690 18.40 -14.56 -16.43
N ILE A 691 19.45 -13.92 -16.95
CA ILE A 691 19.63 -12.48 -17.06
C ILE A 691 20.06 -12.16 -18.47
N GLN A 692 19.40 -11.24 -19.14
CA GLN A 692 19.68 -10.86 -20.51
C GLN A 692 19.85 -9.36 -20.62
N LEU A 693 20.91 -8.95 -21.29
CA LEU A 693 21.21 -7.58 -21.67
C LEU A 693 20.83 -7.39 -23.14
N VAL A 694 20.00 -6.40 -23.41
CA VAL A 694 19.37 -6.19 -24.72
C VAL A 694 19.87 -4.88 -25.31
N ASP A 695 20.41 -4.92 -26.51
CA ASP A 695 20.71 -3.72 -27.29
C ASP A 695 19.38 -3.01 -27.66
N PRO A 696 19.21 -1.73 -27.32
CA PRO A 696 17.95 -1.03 -27.62
C PRO A 696 17.76 -0.72 -29.10
N ILE A 697 18.83 -0.73 -29.90
CA ILE A 697 18.82 -0.33 -31.31
C ILE A 697 18.37 -1.48 -32.19
N ASP A 698 19.12 -2.59 -32.16
CA ASP A 698 18.88 -3.72 -33.07
C ASP A 698 18.19 -4.91 -32.36
N GLY A 699 18.15 -4.91 -31.01
CA GLY A 699 17.53 -5.97 -30.24
C GLY A 699 18.42 -7.22 -30.04
N SER A 700 19.71 -7.13 -30.34
CA SER A 700 20.66 -8.19 -30.01
C SER A 700 20.78 -8.40 -28.52
N ILE A 701 21.01 -9.65 -28.08
CA ILE A 701 20.98 -10.00 -26.65
C ILE A 701 22.25 -10.74 -26.25
N ILE A 702 22.80 -10.36 -25.11
CA ILE A 702 23.76 -11.19 -24.37
C ILE A 702 22.99 -11.86 -23.24
N GLY A 703 22.88 -13.16 -23.27
CA GLY A 703 22.16 -13.96 -22.29
C GLY A 703 23.11 -14.69 -21.33
N PHE A 704 22.79 -14.60 -20.05
CA PHE A 704 23.36 -15.42 -18.98
C PHE A 704 22.25 -16.37 -18.54
N ASP A 705 22.22 -17.54 -19.13
CA ASP A 705 21.12 -18.47 -19.04
C ASP A 705 21.44 -19.66 -18.14
N ASN A 706 20.42 -20.34 -17.64
CA ASN A 706 20.55 -21.50 -16.77
C ASN A 706 21.42 -21.20 -15.53
N ILE A 707 21.11 -20.08 -14.84
CA ILE A 707 21.81 -19.65 -13.63
C ILE A 707 21.36 -20.51 -12.47
N THR A 708 22.32 -21.03 -11.69
CA THR A 708 22.07 -21.80 -10.47
C THR A 708 23.08 -21.43 -9.38
N GLY A 709 22.76 -21.76 -8.13
CA GLY A 709 23.68 -21.60 -7.00
C GLY A 709 23.17 -20.60 -5.96
N ASN A 710 23.92 -20.51 -4.87
CA ASN A 710 23.53 -19.71 -3.72
C ASN A 710 24.24 -18.35 -3.72
N ILE A 711 23.47 -17.29 -3.54
CA ILE A 711 23.94 -15.91 -3.38
C ILE A 711 23.49 -15.42 -2.01
N GLY A 712 24.46 -15.25 -1.11
CA GLY A 712 24.23 -14.53 0.16
C GLY A 712 24.24 -13.02 -0.08
N PHE A 713 23.46 -12.28 0.69
CA PHE A 713 23.47 -10.83 0.63
C PHE A 713 23.36 -10.20 2.02
N ASN A 714 23.97 -9.02 2.15
CA ASN A 714 23.87 -8.16 3.32
C ASN A 714 23.82 -6.71 2.85
N ASN A 715 22.61 -6.26 2.60
CA ASN A 715 22.35 -4.94 2.03
C ASN A 715 21.81 -4.01 3.09
N LYS A 716 22.16 -2.73 3.03
CA LYS A 716 21.70 -1.71 3.98
C LYS A 716 21.26 -0.47 3.25
N ILE A 717 20.19 0.13 3.77
CA ILE A 717 19.71 1.44 3.34
C ILE A 717 19.74 2.37 4.55
N LYS A 718 20.32 3.53 4.38
CA LYS A 718 20.37 4.57 5.40
C LYS A 718 20.08 5.93 4.82
N ILE A 719 19.15 6.64 5.44
CA ILE A 719 18.93 8.06 5.19
C ILE A 719 19.71 8.83 6.26
N ASN A 720 20.52 9.77 5.84
CA ASN A 720 21.30 10.66 6.71
C ASN A 720 20.72 12.08 6.62
N LYS A 721 21.34 13.02 7.31
CA LYS A 721 20.95 14.43 7.36
C LYS A 721 20.79 15.07 5.96
N ASP A 722 21.64 14.69 4.98
CA ASP A 722 21.71 15.30 3.65
C ASP A 722 22.02 14.29 2.53
N THR A 723 21.94 13.02 2.82
CA THR A 723 22.31 11.95 1.87
C THR A 723 21.47 10.69 2.07
N ILE A 724 21.34 9.93 0.99
CA ILE A 724 20.82 8.55 1.03
C ILE A 724 21.97 7.60 0.70
N ALA A 725 22.28 6.70 1.59
CA ALA A 725 23.38 5.75 1.45
C ALA A 725 22.87 4.32 1.30
N PHE A 726 23.43 3.61 0.35
CA PHE A 726 23.19 2.19 0.09
C PHE A 726 24.49 1.43 0.25
N SER A 727 24.47 0.35 0.99
CA SER A 727 25.58 -0.60 1.06
C SER A 727 25.09 -1.94 0.53
N TYR A 728 25.77 -2.49 -0.45
CA TYR A 728 25.48 -3.78 -1.03
C TYR A 728 26.62 -4.73 -0.78
N GLY A 729 26.33 -5.87 -0.18
CA GLY A 729 27.28 -6.96 -0.01
C GLY A 729 26.68 -8.24 -0.58
N PHE A 730 27.34 -8.83 -1.56
CA PHE A 730 26.97 -10.10 -2.15
C PHE A 730 28.09 -11.11 -1.93
N THR A 731 27.72 -12.33 -1.54
CA THR A 731 28.66 -13.45 -1.35
C THR A 731 28.17 -14.62 -2.18
N PHE A 732 28.99 -15.07 -3.14
CA PHE A 732 28.71 -16.22 -3.94
C PHE A 732 29.13 -17.49 -3.21
N ASN A 733 28.25 -18.49 -3.15
CA ASN A 733 28.43 -19.72 -2.43
C ASN A 733 28.90 -19.49 -0.97
N PRO A 734 28.10 -18.82 -0.12
CA PRO A 734 28.52 -18.45 1.23
C PRO A 734 28.91 -19.65 2.10
N ASP A 735 28.26 -20.79 1.89
CA ASP A 735 28.48 -22.03 2.64
C ASP A 735 29.68 -22.82 2.14
N LYS A 736 30.29 -22.41 1.00
CA LYS A 736 31.36 -23.14 0.29
C LYS A 736 30.96 -24.59 -0.05
N ALA A 737 29.67 -24.82 -0.26
CA ALA A 737 29.11 -26.13 -0.56
C ALA A 737 29.29 -26.46 -2.06
N PRO A 738 29.75 -27.66 -2.40
CA PRO A 738 30.00 -28.02 -3.80
C PRO A 738 28.74 -28.00 -4.69
N ASP A 739 27.58 -28.29 -4.13
CA ASP A 739 26.28 -28.30 -4.78
C ASP A 739 25.63 -26.92 -4.91
N LYS A 740 26.17 -25.91 -4.20
CA LYS A 740 25.67 -24.52 -4.18
C LYS A 740 26.58 -23.52 -4.90
N VAL A 741 27.47 -24.00 -5.70
CA VAL A 741 28.38 -23.19 -6.52
C VAL A 741 27.56 -22.35 -7.50
N PHE A 742 27.84 -21.05 -7.58
CA PHE A 742 27.18 -20.18 -8.53
C PHE A 742 27.66 -20.50 -9.96
N ARG A 743 26.72 -20.80 -10.83
CA ARG A 743 26.99 -21.17 -12.23
C ARG A 743 26.06 -20.43 -13.17
N VAL A 744 26.64 -19.93 -14.25
CA VAL A 744 25.94 -19.56 -15.47
C VAL A 744 26.31 -20.61 -16.52
N ARG A 745 25.41 -21.56 -16.76
CA ARG A 745 25.73 -22.70 -17.60
C ARG A 745 25.85 -22.33 -19.06
N ASP A 746 25.12 -21.33 -19.52
CA ASP A 746 25.07 -20.91 -20.90
C ASP A 746 25.22 -19.39 -21.01
N ILE A 747 26.36 -18.94 -21.49
CA ILE A 747 26.55 -17.56 -21.94
C ILE A 747 26.27 -17.55 -23.42
N ASN A 748 25.21 -16.90 -23.86
CA ASN A 748 24.69 -16.93 -25.21
C ASN A 748 24.73 -15.54 -25.85
N LEU A 749 25.02 -15.51 -27.14
CA LEU A 749 24.76 -14.35 -28.00
C LEU A 749 23.54 -14.65 -28.86
N TYR A 750 22.55 -13.78 -28.79
CA TYR A 750 21.36 -13.83 -29.62
C TYR A 750 21.38 -12.63 -30.57
N PRO A 751 21.79 -12.80 -31.83
CA PRO A 751 21.77 -11.71 -32.81
C PRO A 751 20.32 -11.29 -33.10
N ALA A 752 20.12 -10.06 -33.57
CA ALA A 752 18.81 -9.56 -33.97
C ALA A 752 18.13 -10.44 -35.03
N THR A 753 18.95 -11.06 -35.90
CA THR A 753 18.50 -12.01 -36.92
C THR A 753 19.47 -13.20 -37.00
N GLY A 754 18.94 -14.41 -37.08
CA GLY A 754 19.74 -15.62 -37.15
C GLY A 754 19.71 -16.46 -35.88
N ASN A 755 20.59 -17.45 -35.80
CA ASN A 755 20.65 -18.39 -34.70
C ASN A 755 21.56 -17.87 -33.58
N GLY A 756 21.18 -18.09 -32.35
CA GLY A 756 22.01 -17.79 -31.17
C GLY A 756 23.28 -18.67 -31.16
N GLN A 757 24.33 -18.15 -30.52
CA GLN A 757 25.61 -18.85 -30.34
C GLN A 757 25.94 -18.91 -28.84
N ARG A 758 26.30 -20.12 -28.39
CA ARG A 758 26.80 -20.32 -27.02
C ARG A 758 28.30 -20.00 -26.99
N LEU A 759 28.68 -19.10 -26.06
CA LEU A 759 30.08 -18.72 -25.85
C LEU A 759 30.78 -19.64 -24.83
N GLY A 760 30.06 -20.04 -23.78
CA GLY A 760 30.67 -20.83 -22.73
C GLY A 760 29.85 -20.88 -21.42
N GLU A 761 30.56 -21.21 -20.37
CA GLU A 761 30.04 -21.32 -18.99
C GLU A 761 30.89 -20.48 -18.06
N MET A 762 30.26 -19.88 -17.04
CA MET A 762 30.93 -19.21 -15.93
C MET A 762 30.66 -19.96 -14.63
N VAL A 763 31.70 -20.21 -13.85
CA VAL A 763 31.59 -20.87 -12.54
C VAL A 763 32.30 -20.03 -11.48
N MET A 764 31.58 -19.71 -10.40
CA MET A 764 32.11 -18.98 -9.25
C MET A 764 31.99 -19.89 -8.00
N THR A 765 33.07 -20.48 -7.59
CA THR A 765 33.12 -21.37 -6.42
C THR A 765 33.00 -20.64 -5.09
N GLY A 766 33.25 -19.33 -5.12
CA GLY A 766 33.13 -18.41 -4.00
C GLY A 766 33.53 -17.01 -4.45
N GLY A 767 33.25 -16.03 -3.64
CA GLY A 767 33.59 -14.64 -3.90
C GLY A 767 32.71 -13.68 -3.10
N ARG A 768 33.21 -12.46 -2.92
CA ARG A 768 32.46 -11.40 -2.27
C ARG A 768 32.57 -10.11 -3.06
N LEU A 769 31.48 -9.41 -3.20
CA LEU A 769 31.38 -8.09 -3.78
C LEU A 769 30.75 -7.14 -2.77
N ASP A 770 31.48 -6.11 -2.36
CA ASP A 770 30.96 -5.05 -1.50
C ASP A 770 31.00 -3.72 -2.26
N THR A 771 29.90 -2.99 -2.19
CA THR A 771 29.76 -1.68 -2.82
C THR A 771 29.01 -0.74 -1.90
N ASN A 772 29.51 0.49 -1.80
CA ASN A 772 28.83 1.58 -1.11
C ASN A 772 28.52 2.69 -2.12
N MET A 773 27.27 3.14 -2.12
CA MET A 773 26.80 4.21 -3.00
C MET A 773 26.11 5.26 -2.15
N THR A 774 26.44 6.51 -2.35
CA THR A 774 25.84 7.63 -1.64
C THR A 774 25.31 8.64 -2.64
N PHE A 775 24.04 8.95 -2.50
CA PHE A 775 23.39 10.04 -3.23
C PHE A 775 23.42 11.29 -2.39
N LYS A 776 24.04 12.33 -2.91
CA LYS A 776 24.04 13.66 -2.32
C LYS A 776 23.59 14.66 -3.38
N PRO A 777 22.51 15.40 -3.11
CA PRO A 777 22.12 16.48 -4.02
C PRO A 777 23.24 17.50 -4.18
N ARG A 778 23.40 18.04 -5.37
CA ARG A 778 24.27 19.20 -5.59
C ARG A 778 23.46 20.45 -5.28
N ASN A 779 24.05 21.33 -4.46
CA ASN A 779 23.54 22.68 -4.23
C ASN A 779 23.82 23.53 -5.44
#